data_bbaaa299cfffc706279d4b4f16a598f3
#
_entry.id   bbaaa299cfffc706279d4b4f16a598f3
#
_cell.length_a   1.000
_cell.length_b   1.000
_cell.length_c   1.000
_cell.angle_alpha   90.00
_cell.angle_beta   90.00
_cell.angle_gamma   90.00
#
_symmetry.space_group_name_H-M   'P 1'
#
loop_
_entity.id
_entity.type
_entity.pdbx_description
1 polymer ?
#
loop_
_entity_poly.entity_id
_entity_poly.type
_entity_poly.pdbx_seq_one_letter_code
_entity_poly.pdbx_strand_id
1 'polypeptide(L)'
;MATALQPETASASSNFVNIGERTNVTGSARFKKLVMAGDYAAAVEVARSQVENGAQVIDVNMDEALLDSEAAMTTFLKRIAAEPDIARVPVMVDSSKWSVIEAGLKCVSGKPIVNSISLKEGEGPFLELARKCRSYGAAVVVMAFDEVGQADTVERKVSICERAYRLLLADGTDASDIVFDPNIFAVATGIDEHRRYALDFIDAAREIRGRCPGTHISGGLSNLSFSFRGNEPVRRAMHSVFLYHAIPAGMDMGIVNAGQLDVYDQIDAELRDACEDVILDRRDDATERLVALAEKFKGTDVEAEKAAAEWRSLPVGERLSYALVKGIDAHIVDDTEEARQQFERPIEVIEGPLMDGMNVVGDLFGSGKMFLPQVVKSARVMKRAVAHLIPFIEAEKERTGATQGKGRIVMATVKGDVHDIGKNIVGVVLQCNGFEVIDLGVMVPWQDILKAANDNQAHMIGLSGLITPSLDEMVTVAGEMQRADMKLPLLIGGATTSKAHTALRIDPAYEGPVIHVLDASRAVGVASSLVSDRQREPLIASTADDYDKLRKARERSGPKDLATLDEARANAFPYDPAGQAAPPAYPGLHHFGEWPLKDLKASIDWTPFFRAWELAGTYPAILDDPVVGESARNLFADAQEMLDQLIAERWVTPKATVGLWRCKREGDDVLVLAGNDWTRLPFLRQQVKKREGRANMCLADFISPEGEDWIGGFAVGIHGLEPHLERFKQTVNDYDDILLKALADRLAESFAEVLHAEVRQRLWGYAEEHLSNEQLIREKYDGIRPAPGYPACPDHSLKPALFKMLGESPGEVTLTENFAMLPTSAVSGFYFGHRDSQYFGVAKIGRDQLEDYAGRRSVSVEQAERWLRPNLD
;
A
#
# COMPACT_ATOMS: atom_id res chain seq x y z
N MET A 1 -29.81 -54.87 -47.92
CA MET A 1 -30.21 -53.50 -47.55
C MET A 1 -29.82 -53.30 -46.09
N ALA A 2 -28.68 -52.66 -45.84
CA ALA A 2 -28.21 -52.37 -44.52
C ALA A 2 -28.54 -50.88 -44.22
N THR A 3 -29.42 -50.67 -43.29
CA THR A 3 -29.81 -49.36 -42.81
C THR A 3 -28.75 -48.90 -41.86
N ALA A 4 -28.04 -47.81 -42.23
CA ALA A 4 -27.06 -47.15 -41.37
C ALA A 4 -27.81 -46.48 -40.22
N LEU A 5 -27.52 -46.90 -38.97
CA LEU A 5 -27.87 -46.20 -37.77
C LEU A 5 -26.98 -44.93 -37.71
N GLN A 6 -27.63 -43.76 -37.79
CA GLN A 6 -27.01 -42.48 -37.42
C GLN A 6 -26.74 -42.53 -35.90
N PRO A 7 -25.56 -42.02 -35.44
CA PRO A 7 -25.37 -41.86 -34.03
C PRO A 7 -26.30 -40.74 -33.53
N GLU A 8 -27.24 -41.09 -32.66
CA GLU A 8 -27.97 -40.13 -31.86
C GLU A 8 -26.95 -39.30 -31.06
N THR A 9 -26.89 -38.01 -31.33
CA THR A 9 -26.25 -37.05 -30.46
C THR A 9 -26.99 -37.05 -29.12
N ALA A 10 -26.48 -37.80 -28.17
CA ALA A 10 -26.92 -37.67 -26.79
C ALA A 10 -26.64 -36.27 -26.31
N SER A 11 -27.65 -35.44 -26.19
CA SER A 11 -27.61 -34.22 -25.39
C SER A 11 -27.55 -34.69 -23.93
N ALA A 12 -26.32 -34.89 -23.44
CA ALA A 12 -26.11 -34.99 -22.01
C ALA A 12 -26.34 -33.58 -21.42
N SER A 13 -27.53 -33.40 -20.82
CA SER A 13 -27.72 -32.31 -19.87
C SER A 13 -26.85 -32.62 -18.65
N SER A 14 -25.55 -32.32 -18.71
CA SER A 14 -24.72 -32.33 -17.53
C SER A 14 -25.18 -31.16 -16.65
N ASN A 15 -25.71 -31.45 -15.48
CA ASN A 15 -26.04 -30.42 -14.51
C ASN A 15 -24.72 -29.70 -14.17
N PHE A 16 -24.69 -28.39 -14.35
CA PHE A 16 -23.55 -27.57 -13.98
C PHE A 16 -23.27 -27.68 -12.48
N VAL A 17 -22.01 -27.92 -12.09
CA VAL A 17 -21.60 -28.12 -10.71
C VAL A 17 -21.09 -26.81 -10.13
N ASN A 18 -21.79 -26.25 -9.14
CA ASN A 18 -21.38 -25.09 -8.40
C ASN A 18 -20.37 -25.48 -7.30
N ILE A 19 -19.16 -24.92 -7.37
CA ILE A 19 -18.12 -25.06 -6.36
C ILE A 19 -18.12 -23.78 -5.52
N GLY A 20 -18.48 -23.88 -4.23
CA GLY A 20 -18.59 -22.73 -3.32
C GLY A 20 -17.24 -22.20 -2.91
N GLU A 21 -16.97 -20.91 -3.13
CA GLU A 21 -15.66 -20.23 -2.89
C GLU A 21 -15.52 -19.55 -1.53
N ARG A 22 -16.52 -19.60 -0.64
CA ARG A 22 -16.52 -18.80 0.60
C ARG A 22 -15.75 -19.42 1.77
N THR A 23 -15.31 -20.66 1.68
CA THR A 23 -14.42 -21.35 2.62
C THR A 23 -12.94 -21.25 2.23
N ASN A 24 -12.59 -20.20 1.50
CA ASN A 24 -11.26 -19.89 1.04
C ASN A 24 -10.77 -18.61 1.74
N VAL A 25 -9.63 -18.67 2.48
CA VAL A 25 -9.10 -17.54 3.24
C VAL A 25 -8.58 -16.41 2.33
N THR A 26 -8.27 -16.72 1.08
CA THR A 26 -7.84 -15.71 0.09
C THR A 26 -9.05 -15.06 -0.60
N GLY A 27 -10.18 -15.77 -0.72
CA GLY A 27 -11.41 -15.32 -1.40
C GLY A 27 -12.51 -14.79 -0.46
N SER A 28 -12.40 -15.00 0.87
CA SER A 28 -13.44 -14.65 1.84
C SER A 28 -12.87 -14.01 3.09
N ALA A 29 -12.97 -12.67 3.19
CA ALA A 29 -12.50 -11.91 4.36
C ALA A 29 -13.18 -12.36 5.66
N ARG A 30 -14.49 -12.71 5.61
CA ARG A 30 -15.24 -13.24 6.77
C ARG A 30 -14.64 -14.56 7.24
N PHE A 31 -14.42 -15.50 6.32
CA PHE A 31 -13.87 -16.81 6.64
C PHE A 31 -12.43 -16.70 7.17
N LYS A 32 -11.58 -15.91 6.51
CA LYS A 32 -10.23 -15.61 6.96
C LYS A 32 -10.21 -15.12 8.41
N LYS A 33 -11.05 -14.14 8.77
CA LYS A 33 -11.12 -13.59 10.10
C LYS A 33 -11.49 -14.65 11.15
N LEU A 34 -12.44 -15.53 10.86
CA LEU A 34 -12.89 -16.58 11.75
C LEU A 34 -11.77 -17.62 11.99
N VAL A 35 -11.10 -18.05 10.91
CA VAL A 35 -10.00 -19.02 10.99
C VAL A 35 -8.80 -18.42 11.75
N MET A 36 -8.43 -17.17 11.48
CA MET A 36 -7.34 -16.47 12.18
C MET A 36 -7.64 -16.28 13.67
N ALA A 37 -8.91 -16.10 14.04
CA ALA A 37 -9.33 -16.03 15.44
C ALA A 37 -9.45 -17.40 16.12
N GLY A 38 -9.28 -18.51 15.39
CA GLY A 38 -9.50 -19.87 15.89
C GLY A 38 -10.98 -20.22 16.09
N ASP A 39 -11.91 -19.40 15.61
CA ASP A 39 -13.36 -19.63 15.70
C ASP A 39 -13.84 -20.54 14.58
N TYR A 40 -13.42 -21.80 14.65
CA TYR A 40 -13.85 -22.81 13.68
C TYR A 40 -15.33 -23.16 13.77
N ALA A 41 -16.01 -22.88 14.89
CA ALA A 41 -17.44 -23.09 15.00
C ALA A 41 -18.21 -22.14 14.06
N ALA A 42 -17.91 -20.85 14.14
CA ALA A 42 -18.49 -19.88 13.20
C ALA A 42 -17.99 -20.07 11.75
N ALA A 43 -16.77 -20.59 11.55
CA ALA A 43 -16.26 -20.93 10.22
C ALA A 43 -17.04 -22.08 9.56
N VAL A 44 -17.51 -23.08 10.32
CA VAL A 44 -18.38 -24.16 9.84
C VAL A 44 -19.71 -23.62 9.31
N GLU A 45 -20.27 -22.58 9.92
CA GLU A 45 -21.50 -21.94 9.42
C GLU A 45 -21.34 -21.30 8.03
N VAL A 46 -20.12 -20.86 7.70
CA VAL A 46 -19.82 -20.38 6.34
C VAL A 46 -19.91 -21.54 5.33
N ALA A 47 -19.38 -22.71 5.68
CA ALA A 47 -19.52 -23.91 4.83
C ALA A 47 -20.98 -24.34 4.69
N ARG A 48 -21.72 -24.38 5.82
CA ARG A 48 -23.16 -24.74 5.84
C ARG A 48 -23.97 -23.83 4.92
N SER A 49 -23.79 -22.52 5.05
CA SER A 49 -24.48 -21.53 4.21
C SER A 49 -24.22 -21.72 2.71
N GLN A 50 -23.03 -22.13 2.30
CA GLN A 50 -22.74 -22.42 0.88
C GLN A 50 -23.54 -23.62 0.38
N VAL A 51 -23.59 -24.70 1.16
CA VAL A 51 -24.34 -25.92 0.80
C VAL A 51 -25.84 -25.61 0.75
N GLU A 52 -26.38 -24.85 1.69
CA GLU A 52 -27.77 -24.39 1.72
C GLU A 52 -28.12 -23.53 0.49
N ASN A 53 -27.20 -22.71 0.02
CA ASN A 53 -27.35 -21.89 -1.19
C ASN A 53 -27.04 -22.65 -2.50
N GLY A 54 -26.89 -23.95 -2.47
CA GLY A 54 -26.81 -24.80 -3.66
C GLY A 54 -25.39 -25.14 -4.13
N ALA A 55 -24.36 -24.92 -3.33
CA ALA A 55 -23.02 -25.44 -3.64
C ALA A 55 -23.04 -26.99 -3.58
N GLN A 56 -22.54 -27.59 -4.64
CA GLN A 56 -22.46 -29.06 -4.80
C GLN A 56 -21.07 -29.60 -4.46
N VAL A 57 -20.09 -28.71 -4.37
CA VAL A 57 -18.72 -28.90 -3.89
C VAL A 57 -18.35 -27.68 -3.07
N ILE A 58 -17.55 -27.81 -2.03
CA ILE A 58 -17.00 -26.66 -1.29
C ILE A 58 -15.49 -26.61 -1.47
N ASP A 59 -14.98 -25.44 -1.91
CA ASP A 59 -13.55 -25.15 -2.00
C ASP A 59 -13.02 -24.68 -0.64
N VAL A 60 -11.97 -25.33 -0.15
CA VAL A 60 -11.34 -25.03 1.15
C VAL A 60 -9.88 -24.67 0.95
N ASN A 61 -9.54 -23.42 1.24
CA ASN A 61 -8.17 -22.90 1.18
C ASN A 61 -7.79 -22.25 2.51
N MET A 62 -6.59 -22.58 3.00
CA MET A 62 -5.99 -22.08 4.25
C MET A 62 -4.64 -21.41 4.01
N ASP A 63 -4.37 -20.94 2.79
CA ASP A 63 -3.08 -20.32 2.43
C ASP A 63 -3.01 -18.87 2.94
N GLU A 64 -2.53 -18.71 4.18
CA GLU A 64 -2.31 -17.43 4.82
C GLU A 64 -0.95 -17.42 5.53
N ALA A 65 -0.17 -16.34 5.33
CA ALA A 65 1.21 -16.25 5.79
C ALA A 65 1.37 -16.35 7.32
N LEU A 66 0.35 -15.94 8.08
CA LEU A 66 0.38 -15.95 9.55
C LEU A 66 -0.35 -17.16 10.16
N LEU A 67 -0.78 -18.11 9.34
CA LEU A 67 -1.52 -19.29 9.75
C LEU A 67 -0.67 -20.55 9.59
N ASP A 68 -0.73 -21.45 10.55
CA ASP A 68 -0.31 -22.84 10.31
C ASP A 68 -1.36 -23.51 9.42
N SER A 69 -1.14 -23.40 8.10
CA SER A 69 -2.11 -23.83 7.09
C SER A 69 -2.41 -25.34 7.17
N GLU A 70 -1.44 -26.19 7.54
CA GLU A 70 -1.65 -27.65 7.68
C GLU A 70 -2.53 -27.97 8.88
N ALA A 71 -2.25 -27.34 10.02
CA ALA A 71 -3.06 -27.51 11.24
C ALA A 71 -4.47 -26.94 11.07
N ALA A 72 -4.60 -25.78 10.42
CA ALA A 72 -5.87 -25.13 10.15
C ALA A 72 -6.74 -25.96 9.17
N MET A 73 -6.17 -26.43 8.07
CA MET A 73 -6.81 -27.31 7.10
C MET A 73 -7.34 -28.59 7.78
N THR A 74 -6.47 -29.24 8.54
CA THR A 74 -6.81 -30.45 9.30
C THR A 74 -7.95 -30.21 10.28
N THR A 75 -7.87 -29.10 11.06
CA THR A 75 -8.86 -28.77 12.08
C THR A 75 -10.23 -28.50 11.46
N PHE A 76 -10.24 -27.67 10.41
CA PHE A 76 -11.50 -27.30 9.74
C PHE A 76 -12.16 -28.49 9.05
N LEU A 77 -11.41 -29.28 8.27
CA LEU A 77 -11.95 -30.44 7.56
C LEU A 77 -12.51 -31.50 8.50
N LYS A 78 -11.87 -31.76 9.64
CA LYS A 78 -12.41 -32.67 10.65
C LYS A 78 -13.72 -32.17 11.27
N ARG A 79 -13.89 -30.83 11.40
CA ARG A 79 -15.13 -30.25 11.92
C ARG A 79 -16.27 -30.37 10.91
N ILE A 80 -16.03 -29.99 9.64
CA ILE A 80 -17.08 -30.13 8.61
C ILE A 80 -17.45 -31.60 8.32
N ALA A 81 -16.51 -32.53 8.46
CA ALA A 81 -16.80 -33.97 8.34
C ALA A 81 -17.71 -34.48 9.43
N ALA A 82 -17.83 -33.81 10.58
CA ALA A 82 -18.74 -34.16 11.67
C ALA A 82 -20.16 -33.56 11.47
N GLU A 83 -20.35 -32.70 10.47
CA GLU A 83 -21.62 -32.03 10.16
C GLU A 83 -22.33 -32.73 8.98
N PRO A 84 -23.41 -33.51 9.20
CA PRO A 84 -24.03 -34.31 8.15
C PRO A 84 -24.51 -33.49 6.93
N ASP A 85 -24.98 -32.26 7.18
CA ASP A 85 -25.48 -31.36 6.12
C ASP A 85 -24.39 -30.88 5.19
N ILE A 86 -23.14 -30.78 5.69
CA ILE A 86 -21.97 -30.35 4.91
C ILE A 86 -21.25 -31.59 4.36
N ALA A 87 -21.08 -32.64 5.16
CA ALA A 87 -20.32 -33.84 4.80
C ALA A 87 -20.90 -34.62 3.59
N ARG A 88 -22.12 -34.31 3.17
CA ARG A 88 -22.79 -34.92 1.99
C ARG A 88 -22.24 -34.40 0.65
N VAL A 89 -21.54 -33.28 0.62
CA VAL A 89 -20.92 -32.72 -0.60
C VAL A 89 -19.41 -32.97 -0.62
N PRO A 90 -18.82 -33.22 -1.80
CA PRO A 90 -17.37 -33.33 -1.95
C PRO A 90 -16.64 -32.05 -1.51
N VAL A 91 -15.40 -32.23 -1.08
CA VAL A 91 -14.50 -31.12 -0.73
C VAL A 91 -13.43 -30.98 -1.79
N MET A 92 -13.23 -29.74 -2.28
CA MET A 92 -12.06 -29.34 -3.05
C MET A 92 -11.02 -28.81 -2.08
N VAL A 93 -9.86 -29.47 -2.02
CA VAL A 93 -8.73 -29.08 -1.16
C VAL A 93 -7.82 -28.19 -1.99
N ASP A 94 -7.76 -26.90 -1.66
CA ASP A 94 -7.05 -25.88 -2.41
C ASP A 94 -5.85 -25.36 -1.62
N SER A 95 -4.67 -25.43 -2.18
CA SER A 95 -3.45 -24.81 -1.64
C SER A 95 -2.34 -24.74 -2.68
N SER A 96 -1.50 -23.72 -2.55
CA SER A 96 -0.24 -23.57 -3.27
C SER A 96 0.85 -24.54 -2.79
N LYS A 97 0.64 -25.20 -1.61
CA LYS A 97 1.63 -26.08 -0.97
C LYS A 97 1.13 -27.52 -0.91
N TRP A 98 1.91 -28.46 -1.45
CA TRP A 98 1.52 -29.86 -1.43
C TRP A 98 1.33 -30.42 -0.01
N SER A 99 2.13 -30.00 0.96
CA SER A 99 1.98 -30.46 2.36
C SER A 99 0.62 -30.14 2.97
N VAL A 100 0.04 -28.98 2.62
CA VAL A 100 -1.30 -28.55 3.06
C VAL A 100 -2.37 -29.39 2.35
N ILE A 101 -2.21 -29.62 1.03
CA ILE A 101 -3.12 -30.48 0.26
C ILE A 101 -3.12 -31.90 0.87
N GLU A 102 -1.94 -32.47 1.12
CA GLU A 102 -1.83 -33.81 1.69
C GLU A 102 -2.42 -33.90 3.10
N ALA A 103 -2.23 -32.88 3.95
CA ALA A 103 -2.86 -32.80 5.27
C ALA A 103 -4.39 -32.80 5.14
N GLY A 104 -4.92 -32.06 4.18
CA GLY A 104 -6.36 -32.00 3.87
C GLY A 104 -6.89 -33.36 3.37
N LEU A 105 -6.22 -33.97 2.39
CA LEU A 105 -6.64 -35.26 1.81
C LEU A 105 -6.75 -36.37 2.86
N LYS A 106 -5.89 -36.36 3.88
CA LYS A 106 -5.95 -37.30 5.02
C LYS A 106 -7.21 -37.13 5.91
N CYS A 107 -7.92 -36.01 5.75
CA CYS A 107 -9.10 -35.68 6.57
C CYS A 107 -10.43 -35.81 5.83
N VAL A 108 -10.44 -35.94 4.50
CA VAL A 108 -11.65 -36.00 3.67
C VAL A 108 -12.04 -37.45 3.45
N SER A 109 -13.31 -37.76 3.66
CA SER A 109 -13.93 -39.04 3.30
C SER A 109 -14.62 -38.92 1.92
N GLY A 110 -14.67 -40.01 1.18
CA GLY A 110 -15.25 -40.01 -0.18
C GLY A 110 -14.22 -39.58 -1.24
N LYS A 111 -14.66 -38.93 -2.32
CA LYS A 111 -13.83 -38.50 -3.43
C LYS A 111 -13.54 -37.03 -3.34
N PRO A 112 -12.33 -36.59 -2.84
CA PRO A 112 -11.96 -35.19 -2.85
C PRO A 112 -11.53 -34.71 -4.24
N ILE A 113 -11.44 -33.40 -4.41
CA ILE A 113 -10.82 -32.76 -5.59
C ILE A 113 -9.59 -31.99 -5.11
N VAL A 114 -8.47 -32.13 -5.80
CA VAL A 114 -7.25 -31.34 -5.52
C VAL A 114 -7.20 -30.12 -6.43
N ASN A 115 -7.05 -28.94 -5.89
CA ASN A 115 -6.84 -27.70 -6.60
C ASN A 115 -5.46 -27.13 -6.25
N SER A 116 -4.46 -27.14 -7.12
CA SER A 116 -4.36 -27.70 -8.45
C SER A 116 -2.95 -28.22 -8.72
N ILE A 117 -2.76 -28.93 -9.84
CA ILE A 117 -1.47 -29.26 -10.41
C ILE A 117 -1.30 -28.60 -11.78
N SER A 118 -0.06 -28.46 -12.26
CA SER A 118 0.23 -27.87 -13.58
C SER A 118 1.56 -28.34 -14.13
N LEU A 119 1.79 -28.12 -15.41
CA LEU A 119 3.07 -28.40 -16.10
C LEU A 119 4.15 -27.31 -15.85
N LYS A 120 3.92 -26.36 -14.96
CA LYS A 120 4.84 -25.24 -14.65
C LYS A 120 6.26 -25.70 -14.34
N GLU A 121 6.42 -26.78 -13.55
CA GLU A 121 7.70 -27.32 -13.14
C GLU A 121 8.13 -28.51 -14.03
N GLY A 122 7.45 -28.72 -15.17
CA GLY A 122 7.70 -29.79 -16.13
C GLY A 122 6.93 -31.09 -15.84
N GLU A 123 7.08 -32.07 -16.74
CA GLU A 123 6.29 -33.32 -16.76
C GLU A 123 6.57 -34.24 -15.56
N GLY A 124 7.82 -34.32 -15.11
CA GLY A 124 8.21 -35.20 -14.00
C GLY A 124 7.46 -34.87 -12.70
N PRO A 125 7.61 -33.67 -12.16
CA PRO A 125 6.88 -33.20 -10.97
C PRO A 125 5.36 -33.25 -11.16
N PHE A 126 4.86 -32.90 -12.34
CA PHE A 126 3.42 -32.98 -12.68
C PHE A 126 2.88 -34.39 -12.49
N LEU A 127 3.53 -35.41 -13.06
CA LEU A 127 3.09 -36.81 -12.95
C LEU A 127 3.28 -37.34 -11.51
N GLU A 128 4.30 -36.91 -10.79
CA GLU A 128 4.47 -37.28 -9.39
C GLU A 128 3.28 -36.81 -8.55
N LEU A 129 2.86 -35.56 -8.71
CA LEU A 129 1.70 -34.99 -8.01
C LEU A 129 0.39 -35.70 -8.43
N ALA A 130 0.21 -35.99 -9.72
CA ALA A 130 -0.95 -36.74 -10.22
C ALA A 130 -1.05 -38.13 -9.58
N ARG A 131 0.06 -38.89 -9.46
CA ARG A 131 0.12 -40.18 -8.78
C ARG A 131 -0.25 -40.07 -7.30
N LYS A 132 0.21 -39.02 -6.64
CA LYS A 132 -0.16 -38.75 -5.26
C LYS A 132 -1.67 -38.49 -5.13
N CYS A 133 -2.26 -37.65 -5.99
CA CYS A 133 -3.70 -37.40 -6.03
C CYS A 133 -4.47 -38.73 -6.19
N ARG A 134 -4.06 -39.56 -7.16
CA ARG A 134 -4.66 -40.85 -7.43
C ARG A 134 -4.52 -41.82 -6.25
N SER A 135 -3.40 -41.82 -5.53
CA SER A 135 -3.22 -42.67 -4.34
C SER A 135 -4.18 -42.35 -3.20
N TYR A 136 -4.69 -41.12 -3.14
CA TYR A 136 -5.75 -40.68 -2.23
C TYR A 136 -7.17 -40.84 -2.81
N GLY A 137 -7.31 -41.33 -4.05
CA GLY A 137 -8.60 -41.43 -4.74
C GLY A 137 -9.20 -40.09 -5.14
N ALA A 138 -8.38 -39.04 -5.25
CA ALA A 138 -8.80 -37.67 -5.55
C ALA A 138 -8.92 -37.44 -7.07
N ALA A 139 -9.94 -36.69 -7.50
CA ALA A 139 -9.94 -35.99 -8.77
C ALA A 139 -8.97 -34.78 -8.69
N VAL A 140 -8.52 -34.27 -9.84
CA VAL A 140 -7.48 -33.24 -9.85
C VAL A 140 -7.83 -32.12 -10.84
N VAL A 141 -7.74 -30.87 -10.35
CA VAL A 141 -7.76 -29.69 -11.20
C VAL A 141 -6.38 -29.53 -11.85
N VAL A 142 -6.37 -29.44 -13.18
CA VAL A 142 -5.18 -29.25 -14.00
C VAL A 142 -5.27 -27.87 -14.63
N MET A 143 -4.44 -26.93 -14.15
CA MET A 143 -4.37 -25.58 -14.71
C MET A 143 -3.66 -25.59 -16.06
N ALA A 144 -4.13 -24.81 -17.00
CA ALA A 144 -3.46 -24.53 -18.27
C ALA A 144 -2.25 -23.62 -18.04
N PHE A 145 -1.19 -24.17 -17.43
CA PHE A 145 0.02 -23.53 -17.02
C PHE A 145 1.21 -24.46 -17.30
N ASP A 146 2.11 -24.07 -18.18
CA ASP A 146 3.32 -24.81 -18.54
C ASP A 146 4.60 -24.07 -18.12
N GLU A 147 5.72 -24.55 -18.56
CA GLU A 147 7.06 -24.01 -18.26
C GLU A 147 7.26 -22.58 -18.77
N VAL A 148 6.43 -22.12 -19.72
CA VAL A 148 6.45 -20.76 -20.28
C VAL A 148 5.60 -19.79 -19.45
N GLY A 149 4.50 -20.29 -18.85
CA GLY A 149 3.58 -19.47 -18.06
C GLY A 149 2.12 -19.90 -18.23
N GLN A 150 1.21 -19.15 -17.62
CA GLN A 150 -0.24 -19.35 -17.77
C GLN A 150 -0.65 -19.13 -19.22
N ALA A 151 -1.60 -19.97 -19.71
CA ALA A 151 -2.13 -19.85 -21.05
C ALA A 151 -3.16 -18.72 -21.13
N ASP A 152 -2.96 -17.80 -22.04
CA ASP A 152 -3.80 -16.64 -22.31
C ASP A 152 -4.60 -16.76 -23.63
N THR A 153 -4.07 -17.46 -24.63
CA THR A 153 -4.71 -17.68 -25.94
C THR A 153 -5.38 -19.05 -26.06
N VAL A 154 -6.34 -19.18 -26.99
CA VAL A 154 -7.03 -20.44 -27.26
C VAL A 154 -6.05 -21.57 -27.53
N GLU A 155 -5.10 -21.34 -28.42
CA GLU A 155 -4.13 -22.35 -28.85
C GLU A 155 -3.30 -22.88 -27.68
N ARG A 156 -2.82 -21.96 -26.80
CA ARG A 156 -2.04 -22.35 -25.64
C ARG A 156 -2.90 -23.10 -24.62
N LYS A 157 -4.11 -22.61 -24.31
CA LYS A 157 -5.06 -23.29 -23.41
C LYS A 157 -5.31 -24.72 -23.86
N VAL A 158 -5.62 -24.90 -25.13
CA VAL A 158 -5.91 -26.20 -25.72
C VAL A 158 -4.68 -27.11 -25.73
N SER A 159 -3.55 -26.61 -26.22
CA SER A 159 -2.32 -27.41 -26.34
C SER A 159 -1.78 -27.91 -24.98
N ILE A 160 -1.82 -27.06 -23.94
CA ILE A 160 -1.39 -27.46 -22.60
C ILE A 160 -2.37 -28.49 -22.01
N CYS A 161 -3.68 -28.29 -22.12
CA CYS A 161 -4.67 -29.26 -21.65
C CYS A 161 -4.55 -30.61 -22.40
N GLU A 162 -4.39 -30.59 -23.72
CA GLU A 162 -4.21 -31.80 -24.51
C GLU A 162 -2.90 -32.53 -24.15
N ARG A 163 -1.81 -31.80 -23.91
CA ARG A 163 -0.53 -32.38 -23.43
C ARG A 163 -0.71 -33.03 -22.06
N ALA A 164 -1.33 -32.32 -21.12
CA ALA A 164 -1.60 -32.85 -19.78
C ALA A 164 -2.51 -34.07 -19.84
N TYR A 165 -3.57 -34.04 -20.67
CA TYR A 165 -4.49 -35.16 -20.88
C TYR A 165 -3.75 -36.45 -21.31
N ARG A 166 -2.91 -36.35 -22.35
CA ARG A 166 -2.12 -37.50 -22.84
C ARG A 166 -1.18 -38.07 -21.79
N LEU A 167 -0.51 -37.19 -21.04
CA LEU A 167 0.39 -37.59 -19.97
C LEU A 167 -0.34 -38.32 -18.84
N LEU A 168 -1.49 -37.79 -18.40
CA LEU A 168 -2.26 -38.35 -17.28
C LEU A 168 -2.89 -39.70 -17.66
N LEU A 169 -3.45 -39.82 -18.88
CA LEU A 169 -4.00 -41.10 -19.34
C LEU A 169 -2.91 -42.16 -19.49
N ALA A 170 -1.76 -41.80 -20.05
CA ALA A 170 -0.60 -42.70 -20.17
C ALA A 170 -0.09 -43.16 -18.80
N ASP A 171 -0.22 -42.34 -17.77
CA ASP A 171 0.13 -42.66 -16.38
C ASP A 171 -0.96 -43.42 -15.63
N GLY A 172 -2.13 -43.64 -16.27
CA GLY A 172 -3.24 -44.44 -15.72
C GLY A 172 -4.24 -43.63 -14.86
N THR A 173 -4.35 -42.33 -15.07
CA THR A 173 -5.40 -41.48 -14.48
C THR A 173 -6.67 -41.65 -15.30
N ASP A 174 -7.83 -41.81 -14.65
CA ASP A 174 -9.13 -41.87 -15.34
C ASP A 174 -9.49 -40.48 -15.87
N ALA A 175 -10.03 -40.40 -17.10
CA ALA A 175 -10.39 -39.12 -17.69
C ALA A 175 -11.44 -38.37 -16.86
N SER A 176 -12.36 -39.08 -16.20
CA SER A 176 -13.40 -38.51 -15.34
C SER A 176 -12.86 -37.91 -14.03
N ASP A 177 -11.59 -38.14 -13.71
CA ASP A 177 -10.90 -37.55 -12.54
C ASP A 177 -10.08 -36.30 -12.90
N ILE A 178 -10.08 -35.88 -14.17
CA ILE A 178 -9.36 -34.72 -14.67
C ILE A 178 -10.36 -33.56 -14.84
N VAL A 179 -10.08 -32.48 -14.13
CA VAL A 179 -10.83 -31.21 -14.24
C VAL A 179 -9.88 -30.15 -14.81
N PHE A 180 -10.06 -29.73 -16.04
CA PHE A 180 -9.24 -28.67 -16.62
C PHE A 180 -9.69 -27.30 -16.15
N ASP A 181 -8.73 -26.45 -15.76
CA ASP A 181 -8.90 -25.00 -15.59
C ASP A 181 -8.11 -24.27 -16.68
N PRO A 182 -8.77 -23.87 -17.78
CA PRO A 182 -8.11 -23.11 -18.86
C PRO A 182 -7.82 -21.67 -18.53
N ASN A 183 -7.85 -21.26 -17.28
CA ASN A 183 -7.66 -19.91 -16.73
C ASN A 183 -8.73 -18.89 -17.20
N ILE A 184 -9.56 -18.43 -16.28
CA ILE A 184 -10.44 -17.29 -16.48
C ILE A 184 -9.66 -16.04 -16.07
N PHE A 185 -9.46 -15.09 -17.00
CA PHE A 185 -8.82 -13.81 -16.77
C PHE A 185 -9.85 -12.69 -16.79
N ALA A 186 -9.45 -11.56 -16.17
CA ALA A 186 -10.26 -10.35 -16.13
C ALA A 186 -10.47 -9.75 -17.52
N VAL A 187 -11.71 -9.32 -17.79
CA VAL A 187 -12.05 -8.54 -18.98
C VAL A 187 -12.44 -7.12 -18.61
N ALA A 188 -12.64 -6.25 -19.59
CA ALA A 188 -12.95 -4.84 -19.40
C ALA A 188 -11.92 -4.12 -18.52
N THR A 189 -10.64 -4.43 -18.68
CA THR A 189 -9.51 -3.84 -17.95
C THR A 189 -8.99 -2.55 -18.57
N GLY A 190 -9.47 -2.18 -19.76
CA GLY A 190 -8.93 -1.09 -20.58
C GLY A 190 -7.65 -1.43 -21.34
N ILE A 191 -7.20 -2.68 -21.30
CA ILE A 191 -6.03 -3.21 -22.05
C ILE A 191 -6.54 -4.02 -23.23
N ASP A 192 -6.11 -3.69 -24.45
CA ASP A 192 -6.61 -4.31 -25.68
C ASP A 192 -6.35 -5.81 -25.76
N GLU A 193 -5.22 -6.30 -25.26
CA GLU A 193 -4.87 -7.71 -25.21
C GLU A 193 -5.83 -8.53 -24.32
N HIS A 194 -6.48 -7.90 -23.35
CA HIS A 194 -7.40 -8.56 -22.44
C HIS A 194 -8.84 -8.69 -22.98
N ARG A 195 -9.17 -8.04 -24.08
CA ARG A 195 -10.53 -7.99 -24.64
C ARG A 195 -11.10 -9.38 -24.91
N ARG A 196 -10.27 -10.28 -25.42
CA ARG A 196 -10.71 -11.61 -25.85
C ARG A 196 -10.67 -12.68 -24.77
N TYR A 197 -10.16 -12.42 -23.59
CA TYR A 197 -9.88 -13.46 -22.58
C TYR A 197 -11.12 -14.31 -22.22
N ALA A 198 -12.31 -13.72 -22.13
CA ALA A 198 -13.54 -14.46 -21.87
C ALA A 198 -13.96 -15.31 -23.07
N LEU A 199 -13.91 -14.77 -24.28
CA LEU A 199 -14.20 -15.48 -25.52
C LEU A 199 -13.18 -16.59 -25.77
N ASP A 200 -11.90 -16.35 -25.54
CA ASP A 200 -10.82 -17.33 -25.67
C ASP A 200 -10.99 -18.49 -24.67
N PHE A 201 -11.52 -18.24 -23.48
CA PHE A 201 -11.89 -19.32 -22.57
C PHE A 201 -13.06 -20.16 -23.13
N ILE A 202 -14.10 -19.51 -23.62
CA ILE A 202 -15.28 -20.17 -24.19
C ILE A 202 -14.89 -21.03 -25.40
N ASP A 203 -14.07 -20.51 -26.31
CA ASP A 203 -13.59 -21.21 -27.48
C ASP A 203 -12.64 -22.36 -27.11
N ALA A 204 -11.72 -22.14 -26.14
CA ALA A 204 -10.87 -23.20 -25.64
C ALA A 204 -11.67 -24.33 -24.96
N ALA A 205 -12.71 -24.00 -24.17
CA ALA A 205 -13.56 -24.99 -23.53
C ALA A 205 -14.21 -25.91 -24.57
N ARG A 206 -14.71 -25.35 -25.68
CA ARG A 206 -15.30 -26.13 -26.79
C ARG A 206 -14.28 -27.07 -27.43
N GLU A 207 -13.07 -26.59 -27.70
CA GLU A 207 -12.03 -27.44 -28.28
C GLU A 207 -11.51 -28.50 -27.31
N ILE A 208 -11.27 -28.15 -26.03
CA ILE A 208 -10.82 -29.09 -24.98
C ILE A 208 -11.86 -30.22 -24.82
N ARG A 209 -13.17 -29.91 -24.80
CA ARG A 209 -14.22 -30.93 -24.71
C ARG A 209 -14.15 -31.93 -25.88
N GLY A 210 -13.79 -31.47 -27.07
CA GLY A 210 -13.63 -32.31 -28.24
C GLY A 210 -12.34 -33.15 -28.25
N ARG A 211 -11.24 -32.60 -27.76
CA ARG A 211 -9.87 -33.22 -27.80
C ARG A 211 -9.58 -34.07 -26.57
N CYS A 212 -10.21 -33.76 -25.43
CA CYS A 212 -10.00 -34.43 -24.15
C CYS A 212 -11.33 -35.07 -23.65
N PRO A 213 -11.85 -36.06 -24.34
CA PRO A 213 -13.16 -36.64 -23.99
C PRO A 213 -13.14 -37.30 -22.61
N GLY A 214 -14.25 -37.13 -21.87
CA GLY A 214 -14.46 -37.71 -20.53
C GLY A 214 -13.97 -36.82 -19.39
N THR A 215 -13.29 -35.71 -19.67
CA THR A 215 -12.80 -34.76 -18.63
C THR A 215 -13.85 -33.71 -18.27
N HIS A 216 -13.60 -32.98 -17.16
CA HIS A 216 -14.40 -31.84 -16.72
C HIS A 216 -13.68 -30.54 -17.04
N ILE A 217 -14.43 -29.41 -17.09
CA ILE A 217 -13.88 -28.06 -17.31
C ILE A 217 -14.43 -27.14 -16.22
N SER A 218 -13.54 -26.51 -15.47
CA SER A 218 -13.82 -25.57 -14.39
C SER A 218 -13.11 -24.23 -14.59
N GLY A 219 -13.36 -23.28 -13.71
CA GLY A 219 -12.65 -22.01 -13.61
C GLY A 219 -13.18 -21.12 -12.51
N GLY A 220 -12.35 -20.20 -12.05
CA GLY A 220 -12.69 -19.20 -11.01
C GLY A 220 -13.45 -18.02 -11.60
N LEU A 221 -14.80 -18.00 -11.49
CA LEU A 221 -15.64 -16.95 -12.10
C LEU A 221 -15.37 -15.56 -11.56
N SER A 222 -14.98 -15.44 -10.30
CA SER A 222 -14.69 -14.15 -9.67
C SER A 222 -13.57 -13.38 -10.38
N ASN A 223 -12.67 -14.07 -11.10
CA ASN A 223 -11.60 -13.46 -11.87
C ASN A 223 -12.13 -12.67 -13.08
N LEU A 224 -13.18 -13.15 -13.74
CA LEU A 224 -13.75 -12.51 -14.94
C LEU A 224 -14.09 -11.05 -14.73
N SER A 225 -14.76 -10.75 -13.62
CA SER A 225 -15.31 -9.44 -13.29
C SER A 225 -14.42 -8.61 -12.36
N PHE A 226 -13.14 -8.90 -12.35
CA PHE A 226 -12.16 -8.25 -11.48
C PHE A 226 -12.18 -6.73 -11.64
N SER A 227 -12.33 -6.21 -12.86
CA SER A 227 -12.42 -4.79 -13.19
C SER A 227 -13.63 -4.08 -12.58
N PHE A 228 -14.65 -4.82 -12.13
CA PHE A 228 -15.88 -4.31 -11.53
C PHE A 228 -16.04 -4.68 -10.05
N ARG A 229 -14.95 -4.98 -9.36
CA ARG A 229 -15.00 -5.21 -7.91
C ARG A 229 -15.60 -4.00 -7.19
N GLY A 230 -16.55 -4.26 -6.27
CA GLY A 230 -17.32 -3.22 -5.58
C GLY A 230 -18.61 -2.80 -6.30
N ASN A 231 -18.88 -3.35 -7.50
CA ASN A 231 -20.16 -3.18 -8.20
C ASN A 231 -20.81 -4.56 -8.35
N GLU A 232 -21.42 -5.06 -7.26
CA GLU A 232 -21.98 -6.42 -7.24
C GLU A 232 -23.07 -6.67 -8.29
N PRO A 233 -23.99 -5.74 -8.61
CA PRO A 233 -24.95 -5.94 -9.70
C PRO A 233 -24.30 -6.24 -11.05
N VAL A 234 -23.29 -5.48 -11.42
CA VAL A 234 -22.55 -5.69 -12.69
C VAL A 234 -21.77 -6.99 -12.65
N ARG A 235 -21.13 -7.33 -11.53
CA ARG A 235 -20.38 -8.57 -11.38
C ARG A 235 -21.28 -9.79 -11.51
N ARG A 236 -22.46 -9.80 -10.85
CA ARG A 236 -23.44 -10.87 -10.96
C ARG A 236 -23.95 -11.05 -12.40
N ALA A 237 -24.26 -9.94 -13.06
CA ALA A 237 -24.64 -9.95 -14.47
C ALA A 237 -23.53 -10.54 -15.35
N MET A 238 -22.29 -10.11 -15.18
CA MET A 238 -21.14 -10.66 -15.93
C MET A 238 -20.96 -12.16 -15.70
N HIS A 239 -21.03 -12.63 -14.46
CA HIS A 239 -20.91 -14.06 -14.14
C HIS A 239 -22.02 -14.87 -14.80
N SER A 240 -23.27 -14.41 -14.70
CA SER A 240 -24.43 -15.11 -15.26
C SER A 240 -24.41 -15.12 -16.79
N VAL A 241 -24.05 -14.01 -17.43
CA VAL A 241 -23.89 -13.92 -18.89
C VAL A 241 -22.74 -14.82 -19.37
N PHE A 242 -21.59 -14.80 -18.67
CA PHE A 242 -20.49 -15.69 -19.03
C PHE A 242 -20.86 -17.16 -18.95
N LEU A 243 -21.51 -17.61 -17.86
CA LEU A 243 -21.97 -19.00 -17.70
C LEU A 243 -22.99 -19.39 -18.77
N TYR A 244 -23.88 -18.48 -19.16
CA TYR A 244 -24.85 -18.71 -20.22
C TYR A 244 -24.16 -19.12 -21.55
N HIS A 245 -22.99 -18.60 -21.85
CA HIS A 245 -22.22 -18.94 -23.05
C HIS A 245 -21.18 -20.06 -22.83
N ALA A 246 -20.57 -20.14 -21.63
CA ALA A 246 -19.51 -21.10 -21.34
C ALA A 246 -20.04 -22.54 -21.09
N ILE A 247 -21.21 -22.66 -20.47
CA ILE A 247 -21.82 -23.99 -20.21
C ILE A 247 -22.12 -24.73 -21.51
N PRO A 248 -22.79 -24.16 -22.52
CA PRO A 248 -22.99 -24.81 -23.82
C PRO A 248 -21.70 -25.10 -24.57
N ALA A 249 -20.64 -24.35 -24.30
CA ALA A 249 -19.30 -24.58 -24.87
C ALA A 249 -18.57 -25.76 -24.21
N GLY A 250 -19.01 -26.22 -23.06
CA GLY A 250 -18.48 -27.42 -22.41
C GLY A 250 -17.96 -27.22 -20.97
N MET A 251 -18.05 -26.02 -20.39
CA MET A 251 -17.80 -25.79 -18.98
C MET A 251 -18.91 -26.42 -18.14
N ASP A 252 -18.58 -27.39 -17.27
CA ASP A 252 -19.55 -28.12 -16.47
C ASP A 252 -19.33 -27.98 -14.95
N MET A 253 -18.28 -27.25 -14.54
CA MET A 253 -18.00 -26.90 -13.15
C MET A 253 -17.61 -25.43 -13.06
N GLY A 254 -17.82 -24.78 -11.91
CA GLY A 254 -17.38 -23.40 -11.71
C GLY A 254 -17.20 -23.05 -10.25
N ILE A 255 -16.08 -22.40 -9.93
CA ILE A 255 -15.80 -21.85 -8.60
C ILE A 255 -16.48 -20.47 -8.53
N VAL A 256 -17.55 -20.38 -7.75
CA VAL A 256 -18.43 -19.22 -7.72
C VAL A 256 -19.21 -19.12 -6.42
N ASN A 257 -19.67 -17.92 -6.08
CA ASN A 257 -20.67 -17.75 -5.04
C ASN A 257 -22.07 -18.12 -5.57
N ALA A 258 -22.50 -19.34 -5.31
CA ALA A 258 -23.79 -19.87 -5.83
C ALA A 258 -25.01 -19.00 -5.48
N GLY A 259 -24.99 -18.30 -4.32
CA GLY A 259 -26.06 -17.40 -3.90
C GLY A 259 -26.07 -16.02 -4.60
N GLN A 260 -25.14 -15.76 -5.52
CA GLN A 260 -24.98 -14.49 -6.22
C GLN A 260 -24.98 -14.64 -7.75
N LEU A 261 -25.72 -15.60 -8.28
CA LEU A 261 -25.96 -15.73 -9.73
C LEU A 261 -27.38 -15.25 -10.05
N ASP A 262 -27.48 -14.37 -11.05
CA ASP A 262 -28.75 -13.87 -11.54
C ASP A 262 -29.31 -14.83 -12.62
N VAL A 263 -30.64 -14.89 -12.77
CA VAL A 263 -31.24 -15.59 -13.92
C VAL A 263 -31.02 -14.72 -15.15
N TYR A 264 -30.39 -15.27 -16.20
CA TYR A 264 -30.01 -14.55 -17.41
C TYR A 264 -31.11 -13.66 -17.99
N ASP A 265 -32.35 -14.18 -18.08
CA ASP A 265 -33.51 -13.44 -18.63
C ASP A 265 -34.07 -12.37 -17.68
N GLN A 266 -33.64 -12.36 -16.42
CA GLN A 266 -34.03 -11.34 -15.42
C GLN A 266 -33.02 -10.23 -15.26
N ILE A 267 -31.84 -10.35 -15.89
CA ILE A 267 -30.85 -9.27 -15.91
C ILE A 267 -31.43 -8.10 -16.75
N ASP A 268 -31.24 -6.89 -16.27
CA ASP A 268 -31.60 -5.69 -17.04
C ASP A 268 -31.06 -5.79 -18.48
N ALA A 269 -31.89 -5.52 -19.48
CA ALA A 269 -31.54 -5.77 -20.89
C ALA A 269 -30.34 -4.92 -21.34
N GLU A 270 -30.25 -3.68 -20.91
CA GLU A 270 -29.14 -2.79 -21.28
C GLU A 270 -27.81 -3.30 -20.66
N LEU A 271 -27.87 -3.74 -19.40
CA LEU A 271 -26.72 -4.32 -18.68
C LEU A 271 -26.30 -5.67 -19.25
N ARG A 272 -27.27 -6.54 -19.55
CA ARG A 272 -27.01 -7.85 -20.15
C ARG A 272 -26.33 -7.72 -21.49
N ASP A 273 -26.87 -6.89 -22.37
CA ASP A 273 -26.34 -6.69 -23.72
C ASP A 273 -24.93 -6.06 -23.67
N ALA A 274 -24.67 -5.15 -22.72
CA ALA A 274 -23.34 -4.58 -22.51
C ALA A 274 -22.34 -5.62 -21.95
N CYS A 275 -22.78 -6.51 -21.06
CA CYS A 275 -21.96 -7.62 -20.58
C CYS A 275 -21.66 -8.63 -21.72
N GLU A 276 -22.63 -8.94 -22.58
CA GLU A 276 -22.40 -9.78 -23.75
C GLU A 276 -21.41 -9.17 -24.75
N ASP A 277 -21.51 -7.85 -25.01
CA ASP A 277 -20.59 -7.14 -25.90
C ASP A 277 -19.14 -7.29 -25.39
N VAL A 278 -18.92 -7.23 -24.08
CA VAL A 278 -17.59 -7.42 -23.46
C VAL A 278 -17.14 -8.89 -23.49
N ILE A 279 -18.00 -9.82 -23.07
CA ILE A 279 -17.66 -11.24 -22.93
C ILE A 279 -17.39 -11.90 -24.28
N LEU A 280 -18.16 -11.52 -25.30
CA LEU A 280 -18.06 -12.07 -26.66
C LEU A 280 -17.24 -11.19 -27.63
N ASP A 281 -16.60 -10.13 -27.11
CA ASP A 281 -15.79 -9.17 -27.90
C ASP A 281 -16.52 -8.68 -29.17
N ARG A 282 -17.79 -8.28 -29.02
CA ARG A 282 -18.66 -7.91 -30.17
C ARG A 282 -18.37 -6.51 -30.73
N ARG A 283 -17.72 -5.65 -29.94
CA ARG A 283 -17.54 -4.21 -30.25
C ARG A 283 -16.23 -3.71 -29.69
N ASP A 284 -15.60 -2.77 -30.41
CA ASP A 284 -14.36 -2.12 -29.94
C ASP A 284 -14.57 -1.24 -28.70
N ASP A 285 -15.75 -0.63 -28.55
CA ASP A 285 -16.13 0.26 -27.45
C ASP A 285 -16.90 -0.49 -26.31
N ALA A 286 -16.84 -1.81 -26.26
CA ALA A 286 -17.62 -2.61 -25.30
C ALA A 286 -17.24 -2.30 -23.85
N THR A 287 -15.92 -2.13 -23.59
CA THR A 287 -15.40 -1.82 -22.26
C THR A 287 -15.91 -0.48 -21.75
N GLU A 288 -15.76 0.58 -22.56
CA GLU A 288 -16.19 1.93 -22.21
C GLU A 288 -17.70 2.02 -21.97
N ARG A 289 -18.48 1.30 -22.80
CA ARG A 289 -19.94 1.24 -22.64
C ARG A 289 -20.32 0.55 -21.34
N LEU A 290 -19.72 -0.59 -21.02
CA LEU A 290 -20.02 -1.30 -19.77
C LEU A 290 -19.56 -0.48 -18.54
N VAL A 291 -18.41 0.19 -18.61
CA VAL A 291 -17.93 1.08 -17.55
C VAL A 291 -18.88 2.26 -17.35
N ALA A 292 -19.32 2.94 -18.43
CA ALA A 292 -20.28 4.03 -18.36
C ALA A 292 -21.65 3.58 -17.81
N LEU A 293 -22.08 2.36 -18.18
CA LEU A 293 -23.33 1.80 -17.69
C LEU A 293 -23.21 1.35 -16.23
N ALA A 294 -22.05 0.83 -15.84
CA ALA A 294 -21.78 0.39 -14.48
C ALA A 294 -21.99 1.50 -13.43
N GLU A 295 -21.73 2.77 -13.80
CA GLU A 295 -22.01 3.91 -12.93
C GLU A 295 -23.51 4.08 -12.62
N LYS A 296 -24.40 3.72 -13.55
CA LYS A 296 -25.85 3.73 -13.30
C LYS A 296 -26.29 2.66 -12.31
N PHE A 297 -25.57 1.54 -12.25
CA PHE A 297 -25.83 0.40 -11.36
C PHE A 297 -24.96 0.46 -10.07
N LYS A 298 -24.02 1.39 -9.95
CA LYS A 298 -23.38 1.76 -8.69
C LYS A 298 -24.42 2.48 -7.82
N GLY A 299 -25.13 1.76 -6.98
CA GLY A 299 -26.11 2.32 -6.07
C GLY A 299 -27.54 1.91 -6.29
N THR A 300 -27.84 0.99 -7.21
CA THR A 300 -29.14 0.33 -7.28
C THR A 300 -29.22 -0.90 -6.36
N ASP A 301 -28.57 -0.83 -5.21
CA ASP A 301 -29.06 -1.60 -4.07
C ASP A 301 -30.29 -0.86 -3.54
N VAL A 302 -31.45 -1.31 -3.90
CA VAL A 302 -32.74 -0.79 -3.41
C VAL A 302 -32.78 -0.83 -1.86
N GLU A 303 -32.00 -1.68 -1.22
CA GLU A 303 -31.73 -1.68 0.22
C GLU A 303 -30.81 -0.54 0.65
N ALA A 304 -29.79 -0.16 -0.14
CA ALA A 304 -28.93 0.98 0.17
C ALA A 304 -29.64 2.31 -0.05
N GLU A 305 -30.49 2.46 -1.09
CA GLU A 305 -31.35 3.65 -1.26
C GLU A 305 -32.44 3.72 -0.21
N LYS A 306 -33.03 2.60 0.21
CA LYS A 306 -33.94 2.55 1.36
C LYS A 306 -33.21 2.93 2.65
N ALA A 307 -32.06 2.35 2.93
CA ALA A 307 -31.26 2.70 4.10
C ALA A 307 -30.78 4.15 4.05
N ALA A 308 -30.40 4.68 2.87
CA ALA A 308 -30.03 6.08 2.66
C ALA A 308 -31.21 7.06 2.84
N ALA A 309 -32.44 6.62 2.60
CA ALA A 309 -33.66 7.40 2.87
C ALA A 309 -34.16 7.21 4.32
N GLU A 310 -34.04 6.01 4.89
CA GLU A 310 -34.50 5.69 6.23
C GLU A 310 -33.74 6.42 7.33
N TRP A 311 -32.42 6.60 7.21
CA TRP A 311 -31.65 7.31 8.25
C TRP A 311 -32.09 8.78 8.42
N ARG A 312 -32.60 9.43 7.37
CA ARG A 312 -33.15 10.79 7.49
C ARG A 312 -34.42 10.88 8.35
N SER A 313 -35.10 9.74 8.55
CA SER A 313 -36.28 9.65 9.41
C SER A 313 -35.98 9.36 10.89
N LEU A 314 -34.69 9.08 11.22
CA LEU A 314 -34.23 8.84 12.59
C LEU A 314 -34.31 10.14 13.45
N PRO A 315 -34.38 9.99 14.78
CA PRO A 315 -34.17 11.10 15.68
C PRO A 315 -32.87 11.87 15.39
N VAL A 316 -32.85 13.18 15.59
CA VAL A 316 -31.71 14.04 15.21
C VAL A 316 -30.37 13.56 15.80
N GLY A 317 -30.36 13.06 17.05
CA GLY A 317 -29.13 12.51 17.65
C GLY A 317 -28.60 11.27 16.92
N GLU A 318 -29.49 10.38 16.51
CA GLU A 318 -29.13 9.19 15.73
C GLU A 318 -28.69 9.56 14.31
N ARG A 319 -29.27 10.62 13.70
CA ARG A 319 -28.83 11.14 12.40
C ARG A 319 -27.41 11.70 12.48
N LEU A 320 -27.10 12.47 13.52
CA LEU A 320 -25.75 13.00 13.76
C LEU A 320 -24.72 11.88 13.91
N SER A 321 -25.02 10.88 14.73
CA SER A 321 -24.16 9.71 14.93
C SER A 321 -23.96 8.92 13.64
N TYR A 322 -25.03 8.68 12.86
CA TYR A 322 -24.96 8.01 11.58
C TYR A 322 -24.11 8.78 10.55
N ALA A 323 -24.33 10.10 10.46
CA ALA A 323 -23.58 10.99 9.56
C ALA A 323 -22.07 10.94 9.87
N LEU A 324 -21.69 10.92 11.14
CA LEU A 324 -20.29 10.77 11.57
C LEU A 324 -19.70 9.43 11.16
N VAL A 325 -20.38 8.32 11.48
CA VAL A 325 -19.90 6.97 11.18
C VAL A 325 -19.74 6.75 9.66
N LYS A 326 -20.62 7.36 8.85
CA LYS A 326 -20.58 7.23 7.38
C LYS A 326 -19.79 8.34 6.68
N GLY A 327 -19.31 9.35 7.40
CA GLY A 327 -18.57 10.48 6.83
C GLY A 327 -19.41 11.41 5.94
N ILE A 328 -20.73 11.50 6.19
CA ILE A 328 -21.69 12.29 5.40
C ILE A 328 -21.80 13.70 5.98
N ASP A 329 -21.38 14.73 5.26
CA ASP A 329 -21.40 16.11 5.72
C ASP A 329 -22.52 16.98 5.13
N ALA A 330 -23.28 16.46 4.15
CA ALA A 330 -24.28 17.23 3.40
C ALA A 330 -25.39 17.88 4.28
N HIS A 331 -25.75 17.24 5.40
CA HIS A 331 -26.84 17.70 6.28
C HIS A 331 -26.37 18.06 7.70
N ILE A 332 -25.05 17.99 7.94
CA ILE A 332 -24.54 18.04 9.32
C ILE A 332 -24.84 19.35 10.04
N VAL A 333 -24.78 20.48 9.33
CA VAL A 333 -25.06 21.81 9.92
C VAL A 333 -26.53 21.94 10.33
N ASP A 334 -27.44 21.53 9.45
CA ASP A 334 -28.89 21.60 9.70
C ASP A 334 -29.30 20.67 10.85
N ASP A 335 -28.78 19.42 10.85
CA ASP A 335 -29.03 18.44 11.90
C ASP A 335 -28.41 18.87 13.24
N THR A 336 -27.24 19.53 13.21
CA THR A 336 -26.62 20.09 14.41
C THR A 336 -27.43 21.26 14.99
N GLU A 337 -27.98 22.12 14.12
CA GLU A 337 -28.85 23.23 14.57
C GLU A 337 -30.15 22.67 15.14
N GLU A 338 -30.77 21.67 14.50
CA GLU A 338 -31.96 21.01 15.03
C GLU A 338 -31.70 20.40 16.42
N ALA A 339 -30.55 19.71 16.58
CA ALA A 339 -30.14 19.15 17.87
C ALA A 339 -29.92 20.26 18.91
N ARG A 340 -29.21 21.34 18.53
CA ARG A 340 -28.98 22.49 19.45
C ARG A 340 -30.25 23.04 20.03
N GLN A 341 -31.34 23.09 19.26
CA GLN A 341 -32.64 23.58 19.71
C GLN A 341 -33.38 22.60 20.64
N GLN A 342 -32.98 21.30 20.64
CA GLN A 342 -33.61 20.29 21.49
C GLN A 342 -32.85 20.06 22.82
N PHE A 343 -31.59 20.45 22.90
CA PHE A 343 -30.76 20.35 24.09
C PHE A 343 -30.74 21.67 24.87
N GLU A 344 -30.60 21.59 26.20
CA GLU A 344 -30.59 22.81 27.03
C GLU A 344 -29.32 23.65 26.82
N ARG A 345 -28.18 22.96 26.53
CA ARG A 345 -26.89 23.59 26.34
C ARG A 345 -26.25 23.13 25.02
N PRO A 346 -25.64 24.07 24.25
CA PRO A 346 -24.99 23.72 22.98
C PRO A 346 -23.91 22.66 23.13
N ILE A 347 -23.20 22.63 24.28
CA ILE A 347 -22.15 21.63 24.54
C ILE A 347 -22.69 20.20 24.62
N GLU A 348 -23.94 20.01 25.05
CA GLU A 348 -24.57 18.68 25.19
C GLU A 348 -24.76 18.00 23.82
N VAL A 349 -24.85 18.75 22.73
CA VAL A 349 -24.86 18.19 21.37
C VAL A 349 -23.50 17.53 21.04
N ILE A 350 -22.40 18.16 21.52
CA ILE A 350 -21.07 17.61 21.35
C ILE A 350 -20.87 16.41 22.26
N GLU A 351 -21.13 16.56 23.57
CA GLU A 351 -20.90 15.52 24.60
C GLU A 351 -21.83 14.31 24.44
N GLY A 352 -22.97 14.45 23.80
CA GLY A 352 -23.92 13.38 23.49
C GLY A 352 -23.75 12.85 22.05
N PRO A 353 -24.70 13.16 21.15
CA PRO A 353 -24.82 12.47 19.87
C PRO A 353 -23.57 12.56 18.96
N LEU A 354 -22.82 13.67 19.00
CA LEU A 354 -21.60 13.78 18.20
C LEU A 354 -20.48 12.91 18.78
N MET A 355 -20.28 12.92 20.09
CA MET A 355 -19.26 12.05 20.74
C MET A 355 -19.67 10.58 20.69
N ASP A 356 -20.94 10.24 20.80
CA ASP A 356 -21.43 8.87 20.64
C ASP A 356 -21.07 8.33 19.25
N GLY A 357 -21.30 9.12 18.20
CA GLY A 357 -20.88 8.76 16.84
C GLY A 357 -19.36 8.60 16.71
N MET A 358 -18.59 9.51 17.29
CA MET A 358 -17.12 9.43 17.26
C MET A 358 -16.55 8.29 18.09
N ASN A 359 -17.16 7.91 19.19
CA ASN A 359 -16.78 6.73 19.96
C ASN A 359 -16.96 5.45 19.10
N VAL A 360 -18.06 5.35 18.35
CA VAL A 360 -18.26 4.23 17.40
C VAL A 360 -17.18 4.25 16.31
N VAL A 361 -16.83 5.41 15.76
CA VAL A 361 -15.73 5.54 14.79
C VAL A 361 -14.40 5.09 15.40
N GLY A 362 -14.10 5.51 16.63
CA GLY A 362 -12.90 5.11 17.37
C GLY A 362 -12.82 3.60 17.61
N ASP A 363 -13.93 2.98 18.02
CA ASP A 363 -14.01 1.52 18.23
C ASP A 363 -13.83 0.74 16.91
N LEU A 364 -14.44 1.23 15.82
CA LEU A 364 -14.31 0.63 14.50
C LEU A 364 -12.87 0.75 13.97
N PHE A 365 -12.23 1.90 14.17
CA PHE A 365 -10.84 2.13 13.80
C PHE A 365 -9.89 1.28 14.63
N GLY A 366 -10.03 1.30 15.97
CA GLY A 366 -9.22 0.48 16.88
C GLY A 366 -9.36 -1.03 16.67
N SER A 367 -10.53 -1.50 16.19
CA SER A 367 -10.76 -2.91 15.82
C SER A 367 -10.38 -3.26 14.38
N GLY A 368 -9.83 -2.33 13.59
CA GLY A 368 -9.47 -2.53 12.20
C GLY A 368 -10.64 -2.69 11.23
N LYS A 369 -11.84 -2.29 11.64
CA LYS A 369 -13.07 -2.33 10.80
C LYS A 369 -13.31 -1.02 10.03
N MET A 370 -12.62 0.05 10.39
CA MET A 370 -12.63 1.34 9.73
C MET A 370 -11.17 1.75 9.47
N PHE A 371 -10.91 2.43 8.38
CA PHE A 371 -9.57 2.82 7.96
C PHE A 371 -9.38 4.33 8.02
N LEU A 372 -8.13 4.77 8.05
CA LEU A 372 -7.74 6.16 8.23
C LEU A 372 -8.49 7.15 7.30
N PRO A 373 -8.65 6.90 5.98
CA PRO A 373 -9.41 7.81 5.12
C PRO A 373 -10.86 8.05 5.60
N GLN A 374 -11.52 6.99 6.09
CA GLN A 374 -12.88 7.07 6.62
C GLN A 374 -12.92 7.86 7.94
N VAL A 375 -11.93 7.65 8.82
CA VAL A 375 -11.80 8.41 10.08
C VAL A 375 -11.60 9.90 9.79
N VAL A 376 -10.76 10.26 8.81
CA VAL A 376 -10.53 11.66 8.43
C VAL A 376 -11.81 12.28 7.85
N LYS A 377 -12.61 11.54 7.07
CA LYS A 377 -13.95 12.00 6.61
C LYS A 377 -14.91 12.21 7.79
N SER A 378 -14.96 11.28 8.75
CA SER A 378 -15.77 11.43 9.98
C SER A 378 -15.33 12.66 10.80
N ALA A 379 -14.02 12.90 10.88
CA ALA A 379 -13.46 14.07 11.52
C ALA A 379 -13.89 15.38 10.89
N ARG A 380 -13.93 15.44 9.57
CA ARG A 380 -14.44 16.60 8.83
C ARG A 380 -15.90 16.88 9.19
N VAL A 381 -16.73 15.84 9.25
CA VAL A 381 -18.15 15.95 9.67
C VAL A 381 -18.24 16.52 11.09
N MET A 382 -17.45 15.97 12.03
CA MET A 382 -17.39 16.46 13.42
C MET A 382 -16.98 17.93 13.51
N LYS A 383 -15.90 18.32 12.81
CA LYS A 383 -15.40 19.70 12.80
C LYS A 383 -16.44 20.69 12.27
N ARG A 384 -17.18 20.33 11.22
CA ARG A 384 -18.26 21.17 10.68
C ARG A 384 -19.40 21.35 11.67
N ALA A 385 -19.79 20.27 12.37
CA ALA A 385 -20.79 20.36 13.44
C ALA A 385 -20.34 21.26 14.59
N VAL A 386 -19.11 21.05 15.08
CA VAL A 386 -18.52 21.84 16.17
C VAL A 386 -18.35 23.31 15.76
N ALA A 387 -17.86 23.58 14.54
CA ALA A 387 -17.73 24.96 14.04
C ALA A 387 -19.06 25.74 14.06
N HIS A 388 -20.18 25.04 13.76
CA HIS A 388 -21.51 25.64 13.88
C HIS A 388 -21.90 25.95 15.33
N LEU A 389 -21.47 25.12 16.29
CA LEU A 389 -21.80 25.26 17.71
C LEU A 389 -20.91 26.27 18.46
N ILE A 390 -19.68 26.55 18.00
CA ILE A 390 -18.69 27.41 18.67
C ILE A 390 -19.30 28.77 19.07
N PRO A 391 -19.96 29.54 18.19
CA PRO A 391 -20.51 30.87 18.59
C PRO A 391 -21.51 30.79 19.74
N PHE A 392 -22.28 29.71 19.81
CA PHE A 392 -23.27 29.51 20.87
C PHE A 392 -22.63 29.08 22.18
N ILE A 393 -21.55 28.25 22.10
CA ILE A 393 -20.77 27.81 23.25
C ILE A 393 -19.98 28.99 23.85
N GLU A 394 -19.41 29.86 23.02
CA GLU A 394 -18.70 31.06 23.47
C GLU A 394 -19.67 32.04 24.18
N ALA A 395 -20.82 32.26 23.60
CA ALA A 395 -21.85 33.07 24.24
C ALA A 395 -22.35 32.49 25.59
N GLU A 396 -22.35 31.17 25.72
CA GLU A 396 -22.68 30.50 26.99
C GLU A 396 -21.52 30.58 28.00
N LYS A 397 -20.25 30.40 27.56
CA LYS A 397 -19.05 30.53 28.39
C LYS A 397 -18.91 31.91 29.00
N GLU A 398 -19.17 32.96 28.24
CA GLU A 398 -19.21 34.32 28.78
C GLU A 398 -20.25 34.49 29.90
N ARG A 399 -21.32 33.70 29.88
CA ARG A 399 -22.39 33.73 30.88
C ARG A 399 -22.13 32.83 32.09
N THR A 400 -21.37 31.70 31.96
CA THR A 400 -21.30 30.66 32.97
C THR A 400 -19.89 30.29 33.48
N GLY A 401 -18.82 30.63 32.79
CA GLY A 401 -17.41 30.46 33.25
C GLY A 401 -16.85 29.02 33.26
N ALA A 402 -17.45 28.04 32.56
CA ALA A 402 -17.05 26.64 32.63
C ALA A 402 -16.22 26.14 31.41
N THR A 403 -15.15 25.35 31.63
CA THR A 403 -14.31 24.69 30.63
C THR A 403 -14.20 23.20 30.89
N GLN A 404 -14.43 22.34 29.90
CA GLN A 404 -14.03 20.91 29.94
C GLN A 404 -13.71 20.38 28.54
N GLY A 405 -12.51 19.74 28.38
CA GLY A 405 -12.09 18.87 27.28
C GLY A 405 -11.31 17.69 27.87
N LYS A 406 -11.16 16.55 27.17
CA LYS A 406 -10.41 15.37 27.64
C LYS A 406 -8.96 15.68 28.00
N GLY A 407 -8.34 16.62 27.28
CA GLY A 407 -6.95 17.05 27.49
C GLY A 407 -6.48 17.95 26.35
N ARG A 408 -5.39 18.69 26.58
CA ARG A 408 -4.76 19.57 25.61
C ARG A 408 -3.42 19.02 25.16
N ILE A 409 -3.15 19.00 23.86
CA ILE A 409 -1.92 18.50 23.27
C ILE A 409 -1.33 19.59 22.38
N VAL A 410 -0.10 19.98 22.63
CA VAL A 410 0.66 20.83 21.71
C VAL A 410 1.38 19.91 20.72
N MET A 411 1.17 20.12 19.42
CA MET A 411 1.83 19.35 18.36
C MET A 411 2.69 20.22 17.48
N ALA A 412 3.87 19.75 17.12
CA ALA A 412 4.80 20.47 16.25
C ALA A 412 5.65 19.53 15.40
N THR A 413 5.94 19.93 14.17
CA THR A 413 7.09 19.41 13.44
C THR A 413 8.29 20.24 13.88
N VAL A 414 9.36 19.57 14.35
CA VAL A 414 10.51 20.22 14.98
C VAL A 414 11.26 21.13 14.01
N LYS A 415 12.08 22.03 14.58
CA LYS A 415 12.85 23.03 13.85
C LYS A 415 13.62 22.42 12.68
N GLY A 416 13.58 23.09 11.53
CA GLY A 416 14.27 22.68 10.30
C GLY A 416 13.65 21.55 9.52
N ASP A 417 12.50 20.99 9.97
CA ASP A 417 11.72 19.98 9.25
C ASP A 417 10.38 20.57 8.79
N VAL A 418 9.98 20.25 7.57
CA VAL A 418 8.80 20.82 6.89
C VAL A 418 7.70 19.80 6.63
N HIS A 419 7.92 18.53 6.98
CA HIS A 419 7.01 17.44 6.70
C HIS A 419 5.91 17.37 7.77
N ASP A 420 4.65 17.56 7.38
CA ASP A 420 3.52 17.67 8.31
C ASP A 420 2.38 16.67 8.10
N ILE A 421 2.38 15.88 7.01
CA ILE A 421 1.27 14.95 6.70
C ILE A 421 0.98 14.03 7.88
N GLY A 422 1.98 13.31 8.39
CA GLY A 422 1.81 12.40 9.53
C GLY A 422 1.35 13.10 10.79
N LYS A 423 1.90 14.30 11.11
CA LYS A 423 1.49 15.11 12.24
C LYS A 423 0.02 15.54 12.11
N ASN A 424 -0.39 15.98 10.93
CA ASN A 424 -1.74 16.45 10.68
C ASN A 424 -2.76 15.31 10.82
N ILE A 425 -2.43 14.11 10.30
CA ILE A 425 -3.24 12.90 10.49
C ILE A 425 -3.44 12.60 11.97
N VAL A 426 -2.35 12.54 12.75
CA VAL A 426 -2.42 12.29 14.20
C VAL A 426 -3.23 13.37 14.92
N GLY A 427 -3.03 14.64 14.56
CA GLY A 427 -3.77 15.76 15.11
C GLY A 427 -5.28 15.65 14.89
N VAL A 428 -5.68 15.32 13.65
CA VAL A 428 -7.08 15.08 13.29
C VAL A 428 -7.68 13.93 14.08
N VAL A 429 -7.00 12.81 14.17
CA VAL A 429 -7.46 11.62 14.91
C VAL A 429 -7.61 11.91 16.41
N LEU A 430 -6.68 12.67 17.01
CA LEU A 430 -6.77 13.10 18.41
C LEU A 430 -7.94 14.05 18.65
N GLN A 431 -8.14 15.05 17.77
CA GLN A 431 -9.29 15.97 17.86
C GLN A 431 -10.64 15.22 17.80
N CYS A 432 -10.73 14.22 16.92
CA CYS A 432 -11.91 13.35 16.80
C CYS A 432 -12.21 12.58 18.08
N ASN A 433 -11.19 12.32 18.90
CA ASN A 433 -11.34 11.61 20.15
C ASN A 433 -11.45 12.54 21.38
N GLY A 434 -11.77 13.83 21.17
CA GLY A 434 -12.08 14.79 22.20
C GLY A 434 -10.87 15.49 22.85
N PHE A 435 -9.70 15.42 22.22
CA PHE A 435 -8.53 16.21 22.61
C PHE A 435 -8.56 17.59 21.95
N GLU A 436 -8.16 18.62 22.67
CA GLU A 436 -7.86 19.93 22.12
C GLU A 436 -6.42 19.90 21.59
N VAL A 437 -6.24 19.95 20.26
CA VAL A 437 -4.93 19.94 19.63
C VAL A 437 -4.53 21.35 19.24
N ILE A 438 -3.41 21.82 19.80
CA ILE A 438 -2.77 23.08 19.47
C ILE A 438 -1.66 22.77 18.49
N ASP A 439 -1.94 22.89 17.19
CA ASP A 439 -0.96 22.65 16.13
C ASP A 439 -0.12 23.90 15.85
N LEU A 440 1.17 23.81 16.09
CA LEU A 440 2.14 24.89 15.85
C LEU A 440 2.69 24.89 14.42
N GLY A 441 2.33 23.90 13.58
CA GLY A 441 2.83 23.80 12.22
C GLY A 441 4.20 23.12 12.11
N VAL A 442 5.03 23.63 11.20
CA VAL A 442 6.34 23.07 10.84
C VAL A 442 7.48 24.02 11.23
N MET A 443 8.71 23.49 11.25
CA MET A 443 9.94 24.24 11.57
C MET A 443 9.89 24.94 12.94
N VAL A 444 9.20 24.37 13.91
CA VAL A 444 8.92 25.03 15.19
C VAL A 444 10.12 24.93 16.14
N PRO A 445 10.71 26.06 16.58
CA PRO A 445 11.79 26.06 17.57
C PRO A 445 11.29 25.56 18.93
N TRP A 446 12.16 24.94 19.72
CA TRP A 446 11.83 24.45 21.05
C TRP A 446 11.22 25.52 21.97
N GLN A 447 11.70 26.78 21.85
CA GLN A 447 11.19 27.91 22.64
C GLN A 447 9.69 28.10 22.46
N ASP A 448 9.23 28.06 21.21
CA ASP A 448 7.82 28.26 20.87
C ASP A 448 6.98 27.04 21.29
N ILE A 449 7.52 25.83 21.21
CA ILE A 449 6.87 24.59 21.67
C ILE A 449 6.65 24.66 23.19
N LEU A 450 7.68 24.96 23.97
CA LEU A 450 7.58 25.02 25.44
C LEU A 450 6.69 26.18 25.87
N LYS A 451 6.80 27.34 25.23
CA LYS A 451 5.94 28.47 25.45
C LYS A 451 4.47 28.15 25.21
N ALA A 452 4.15 27.55 24.06
CA ALA A 452 2.80 27.17 23.71
C ALA A 452 2.24 26.14 24.71
N ALA A 453 3.06 25.19 25.18
CA ALA A 453 2.64 24.21 26.16
C ALA A 453 2.28 24.86 27.51
N ASN A 454 3.05 25.85 27.94
CA ASN A 454 2.77 26.59 29.18
C ASN A 454 1.55 27.53 29.02
N ASP A 455 1.50 28.34 27.96
CA ASP A 455 0.45 29.32 27.72
C ASP A 455 -0.94 28.64 27.60
N ASN A 456 -0.98 27.46 27.01
CA ASN A 456 -2.21 26.70 26.83
C ASN A 456 -2.45 25.67 27.94
N GLN A 457 -1.61 25.59 28.98
CA GLN A 457 -1.71 24.57 30.03
C GLN A 457 -1.86 23.16 29.44
N ALA A 458 -0.96 22.80 28.52
CA ALA A 458 -1.01 21.52 27.82
C ALA A 458 -0.83 20.36 28.82
N HIS A 459 -1.46 19.23 28.51
CA HIS A 459 -1.31 17.98 29.26
C HIS A 459 -0.18 17.11 28.72
N MET A 460 0.20 17.32 27.44
CA MET A 460 1.29 16.62 26.78
C MET A 460 1.79 17.39 25.54
N ILE A 461 2.99 17.06 25.06
CA ILE A 461 3.60 17.59 23.86
C ILE A 461 3.82 16.46 22.87
N GLY A 462 3.46 16.65 21.59
CA GLY A 462 3.72 15.73 20.48
C GLY A 462 4.71 16.32 19.48
N LEU A 463 5.78 15.60 19.18
CA LEU A 463 6.78 15.99 18.21
C LEU A 463 6.76 15.06 16.99
N SER A 464 6.90 15.66 15.81
CA SER A 464 7.03 14.96 14.54
C SER A 464 8.29 15.38 13.80
N GLY A 465 8.84 14.47 12.98
CA GLY A 465 9.96 14.73 12.09
C GLY A 465 10.16 13.60 11.09
N LEU A 466 10.60 13.94 9.88
CA LEU A 466 10.81 12.99 8.79
C LEU A 466 12.28 12.83 8.40
N ILE A 467 13.09 13.86 8.58
CA ILE A 467 14.49 13.84 8.18
C ILE A 467 15.41 13.52 9.39
N THR A 468 16.57 12.96 9.10
CA THR A 468 17.53 12.57 10.14
C THR A 468 17.87 13.69 11.14
N PRO A 469 18.12 14.94 10.73
CA PRO A 469 18.41 16.03 11.67
C PRO A 469 17.30 16.31 12.68
N SER A 470 16.05 15.97 12.37
CA SER A 470 14.90 16.15 13.27
C SER A 470 15.02 15.33 14.54
N LEU A 471 15.74 14.21 14.48
CA LEU A 471 15.98 13.34 15.64
C LEU A 471 16.80 14.06 16.72
N ASP A 472 17.78 14.88 16.34
CA ASP A 472 18.59 15.67 17.26
C ASP A 472 17.80 16.86 17.84
N GLU A 473 16.94 17.47 17.03
CA GLU A 473 16.04 18.51 17.52
C GLU A 473 15.06 17.98 18.57
N MET A 474 14.56 16.74 18.41
CA MET A 474 13.71 16.09 19.43
C MET A 474 14.47 15.85 20.75
N VAL A 475 15.75 15.47 20.69
CA VAL A 475 16.63 15.37 21.88
C VAL A 475 16.83 16.75 22.51
N THR A 476 17.00 17.79 21.70
CA THR A 476 17.13 19.17 22.17
C THR A 476 15.88 19.62 22.90
N VAL A 477 14.68 19.39 22.33
CA VAL A 477 13.40 19.72 23.00
C VAL A 477 13.28 19.00 24.33
N ALA A 478 13.58 17.69 24.37
CA ALA A 478 13.55 16.90 25.62
C ALA A 478 14.50 17.48 26.68
N GLY A 479 15.73 17.82 26.31
CA GLY A 479 16.72 18.45 27.21
C GLY A 479 16.30 19.83 27.70
N GLU A 480 15.65 20.64 26.88
CA GLU A 480 15.12 21.95 27.28
C GLU A 480 13.87 21.80 28.17
N MET A 481 13.02 20.81 27.94
CA MET A 481 11.94 20.44 28.88
C MET A 481 12.50 20.07 30.25
N GLN A 482 13.62 19.31 30.29
CA GLN A 482 14.31 18.96 31.54
C GLN A 482 14.87 20.24 32.23
N ARG A 483 15.52 21.14 31.50
CA ARG A 483 16.04 22.40 32.06
C ARG A 483 14.94 23.31 32.59
N ALA A 484 13.76 23.28 31.97
CA ALA A 484 12.58 24.03 32.40
C ALA A 484 11.80 23.35 33.53
N ASP A 485 12.30 22.24 34.07
CA ASP A 485 11.64 21.41 35.10
C ASP A 485 10.18 21.03 34.74
N MET A 486 9.90 20.85 33.46
CA MET A 486 8.60 20.39 33.00
C MET A 486 8.37 18.92 33.38
N LYS A 487 7.12 18.51 33.56
CA LYS A 487 6.75 17.12 33.88
C LYS A 487 5.72 16.55 32.89
N LEU A 488 5.56 17.27 31.75
CA LEU A 488 4.58 16.87 30.72
C LEU A 488 5.06 15.63 29.96
N PRO A 489 4.18 14.69 29.65
CA PRO A 489 4.50 13.61 28.72
C PRO A 489 4.92 14.15 27.35
N LEU A 490 5.97 13.54 26.78
CA LEU A 490 6.49 13.83 25.45
C LEU A 490 6.21 12.65 24.53
N LEU A 491 5.39 12.88 23.50
CA LEU A 491 5.07 11.90 22.47
C LEU A 491 6.00 12.11 21.27
N ILE A 492 6.60 11.04 20.78
CA ILE A 492 7.56 11.04 19.67
C ILE A 492 6.98 10.26 18.50
N GLY A 493 6.79 10.93 17.36
CA GLY A 493 6.29 10.33 16.13
C GLY A 493 7.04 10.82 14.90
N GLY A 494 6.71 10.22 13.74
CA GLY A 494 7.32 10.52 12.45
C GLY A 494 8.12 9.34 11.87
N ALA A 495 8.21 9.28 10.55
CA ALA A 495 8.69 8.09 9.82
C ALA A 495 10.16 7.71 10.09
N THR A 496 11.00 8.66 10.47
CA THR A 496 12.41 8.40 10.83
C THR A 496 12.60 8.05 12.31
N THR A 497 11.58 8.26 13.14
CA THR A 497 11.63 7.92 14.56
C THR A 497 11.52 6.42 14.78
N SER A 498 12.07 5.94 15.87
CA SER A 498 11.93 4.54 16.26
C SER A 498 11.92 4.40 17.78
N LYS A 499 11.26 3.34 18.25
CA LYS A 499 11.25 3.00 19.69
C LYS A 499 12.68 2.87 20.24
N ALA A 500 13.61 2.32 19.44
CA ALA A 500 15.01 2.19 19.85
C ALA A 500 15.70 3.55 19.98
N HIS A 501 15.54 4.46 19.00
CA HIS A 501 16.11 5.81 19.08
C HIS A 501 15.52 6.59 20.26
N THR A 502 14.20 6.53 20.44
CA THR A 502 13.54 7.19 21.58
C THR A 502 14.08 6.68 22.89
N ALA A 503 14.20 5.36 23.09
CA ALA A 503 14.71 4.74 24.31
C ALA A 503 16.19 5.07 24.59
N LEU A 504 17.01 5.18 23.54
CA LEU A 504 18.47 5.34 23.69
C LEU A 504 18.94 6.80 23.76
N ARG A 505 18.17 7.75 23.20
CA ARG A 505 18.63 9.14 23.00
C ARG A 505 17.68 10.19 23.57
N ILE A 506 16.35 10.07 23.33
CA ILE A 506 15.39 11.09 23.75
C ILE A 506 15.02 10.91 25.22
N ASP A 507 14.64 9.70 25.60
CA ASP A 507 14.23 9.37 26.96
C ASP A 507 15.32 9.66 28.02
N PRO A 508 16.62 9.39 27.79
CA PRO A 508 17.67 9.76 28.75
C PRO A 508 17.90 11.28 28.89
N ALA A 509 17.42 12.11 27.98
CA ALA A 509 17.54 13.57 28.04
C ALA A 509 16.44 14.24 28.86
N TYR A 510 15.42 13.49 29.28
CA TYR A 510 14.26 14.01 29.99
C TYR A 510 13.73 13.02 31.04
N GLU A 511 13.62 13.43 32.30
CA GLU A 511 13.11 12.59 33.39
C GLU A 511 11.59 12.38 33.37
N GLY A 512 10.84 13.21 32.63
CA GLY A 512 9.42 13.06 32.39
C GLY A 512 9.12 11.89 31.43
N PRO A 513 7.84 11.49 31.30
CA PRO A 513 7.47 10.39 30.41
C PRO A 513 7.74 10.71 28.94
N VAL A 514 8.52 9.86 28.25
CA VAL A 514 8.78 9.93 26.80
C VAL A 514 8.20 8.68 26.15
N ILE A 515 7.29 8.83 25.20
CA ILE A 515 6.58 7.68 24.60
C ILE A 515 6.68 7.76 23.07
N HIS A 516 7.23 6.71 22.46
CA HIS A 516 7.21 6.55 21.02
C HIS A 516 5.84 6.09 20.54
N VAL A 517 5.24 6.84 19.63
CA VAL A 517 3.94 6.56 19.01
C VAL A 517 4.19 6.09 17.57
N LEU A 518 3.85 4.85 17.28
CA LEU A 518 4.16 4.20 16.01
C LEU A 518 3.32 4.73 14.84
N ASP A 519 2.02 4.95 15.11
CA ASP A 519 1.03 5.31 14.10
C ASP A 519 -0.12 6.12 14.73
N ALA A 520 -0.99 6.68 13.90
CA ALA A 520 -2.11 7.50 14.34
C ALA A 520 -3.15 6.71 15.16
N SER A 521 -3.32 5.42 14.85
CA SER A 521 -4.29 4.56 15.57
C SER A 521 -3.90 4.37 17.04
N ARG A 522 -2.60 4.30 17.31
CA ARG A 522 -2.07 4.15 18.68
C ARG A 522 -2.00 5.45 19.46
N ALA A 523 -1.93 6.60 18.75
CA ALA A 523 -1.83 7.91 19.39
C ALA A 523 -2.98 8.16 20.37
N VAL A 524 -4.21 7.80 20.00
CA VAL A 524 -5.42 7.97 20.83
C VAL A 524 -5.34 7.16 22.10
N GLY A 525 -4.97 5.89 22.01
CA GLY A 525 -4.84 5.01 23.19
C GLY A 525 -3.79 5.51 24.16
N VAL A 526 -2.63 5.96 23.64
CA VAL A 526 -1.54 6.53 24.44
C VAL A 526 -1.98 7.83 25.11
N ALA A 527 -2.55 8.78 24.36
CA ALA A 527 -3.00 10.06 24.89
C ALA A 527 -4.12 9.87 25.93
N SER A 528 -5.09 8.99 25.68
CA SER A 528 -6.18 8.70 26.61
C SER A 528 -5.66 8.07 27.93
N SER A 529 -4.67 7.18 27.82
CA SER A 529 -4.06 6.58 29.02
C SER A 529 -3.27 7.61 29.82
N LEU A 530 -2.61 8.57 29.18
CA LEU A 530 -1.81 9.60 29.85
C LEU A 530 -2.64 10.63 30.62
N VAL A 531 -3.87 10.89 30.20
CA VAL A 531 -4.80 11.78 30.93
C VAL A 531 -5.65 11.04 31.96
N SER A 532 -5.61 9.72 32.00
CA SER A 532 -6.34 8.87 32.93
C SER A 532 -5.52 8.65 34.21
N ASP A 533 -6.03 9.08 35.36
CA ASP A 533 -5.39 8.82 36.67
C ASP A 533 -5.12 7.34 36.93
N ARG A 534 -5.91 6.45 36.37
CA ARG A 534 -5.80 4.99 36.58
C ARG A 534 -4.80 4.33 35.60
N GLN A 535 -4.68 4.84 34.38
CA GLN A 535 -3.90 4.17 33.31
C GLN A 535 -2.53 4.81 33.09
N ARG A 536 -2.32 6.03 33.56
CA ARG A 536 -1.09 6.80 33.37
C ARG A 536 0.14 6.07 33.89
N GLU A 537 0.16 5.75 35.18
CA GLU A 537 1.31 5.09 35.83
C GLU A 537 1.62 3.71 35.24
N PRO A 538 0.64 2.82 34.98
CA PRO A 538 0.89 1.55 34.31
C PRO A 538 1.52 1.71 32.92
N LEU A 539 1.07 2.69 32.12
CA LEU A 539 1.64 2.95 30.80
C LEU A 539 3.09 3.42 30.91
N ILE A 540 3.37 4.39 31.78
CA ILE A 540 4.73 4.91 31.99
C ILE A 540 5.66 3.77 32.44
N ALA A 541 5.25 2.98 33.43
CA ALA A 541 6.05 1.86 33.96
C ALA A 541 6.34 0.80 32.88
N SER A 542 5.35 0.43 32.07
CA SER A 542 5.53 -0.54 31.00
C SER A 542 6.45 -0.01 29.90
N THR A 543 6.36 1.28 29.56
CA THR A 543 7.24 1.93 28.57
C THR A 543 8.68 1.97 29.07
N ALA A 544 8.90 2.33 30.35
CA ALA A 544 10.23 2.34 30.96
C ALA A 544 10.88 0.95 30.98
N ASP A 545 10.12 -0.11 31.35
CA ASP A 545 10.62 -1.50 31.29
C ASP A 545 10.98 -1.95 29.88
N ASP A 546 10.19 -1.59 28.90
CA ASP A 546 10.48 -1.85 27.48
C ASP A 546 11.76 -1.12 27.00
N TYR A 547 11.94 0.15 27.40
CA TYR A 547 13.14 0.91 27.06
C TYR A 547 14.39 0.35 27.75
N ASP A 548 14.28 -0.09 29.00
CA ASP A 548 15.36 -0.76 29.70
C ASP A 548 15.76 -2.10 29.05
N LYS A 549 14.77 -2.87 28.56
CA LYS A 549 15.05 -4.08 27.79
C LYS A 549 15.81 -3.76 26.51
N LEU A 550 15.42 -2.69 25.79
CA LEU A 550 16.10 -2.25 24.58
C LEU A 550 17.54 -1.78 24.85
N ARG A 551 17.77 -1.00 25.94
CA ARG A 551 19.13 -0.57 26.35
C ARG A 551 20.00 -1.79 26.68
N LYS A 552 19.49 -2.73 27.49
CA LYS A 552 20.21 -3.96 27.85
C LYS A 552 20.47 -4.87 26.65
N ALA A 553 19.54 -4.96 25.70
CA ALA A 553 19.72 -5.70 24.47
C ALA A 553 20.82 -5.06 23.59
N ARG A 554 20.88 -3.73 23.55
CA ARG A 554 21.91 -3.00 22.83
C ARG A 554 23.30 -3.21 23.47
N GLU A 555 23.42 -3.15 24.79
CA GLU A 555 24.66 -3.42 25.51
C GLU A 555 25.18 -4.85 25.28
N ARG A 556 24.26 -5.82 25.14
CA ARG A 556 24.60 -7.25 24.91
C ARG A 556 24.94 -7.55 23.45
N SER A 557 24.34 -6.82 22.51
CA SER A 557 24.65 -6.95 21.09
C SER A 557 25.96 -6.27 20.78
N GLY A 558 27.08 -6.66 21.14
CA GLY A 558 28.38 -6.05 20.90
C GLY A 558 28.50 -5.31 19.54
N PRO A 559 29.55 -4.56 19.27
CA PRO A 559 29.66 -3.83 18.02
C PRO A 559 29.44 -4.78 16.84
N LYS A 560 28.65 -4.35 15.83
CA LYS A 560 28.48 -5.13 14.61
C LYS A 560 29.86 -5.47 14.06
N ASP A 561 30.00 -6.66 13.48
CA ASP A 561 31.24 -7.11 12.87
C ASP A 561 31.54 -6.26 11.62
N LEU A 562 32.14 -5.10 11.83
CA LEU A 562 32.56 -4.17 10.80
C LEU A 562 33.97 -4.51 10.33
N ALA A 563 34.21 -4.39 9.03
CA ALA A 563 35.53 -4.30 8.47
C ALA A 563 36.16 -2.95 8.82
N THR A 564 37.46 -2.86 8.94
CA THR A 564 38.13 -1.56 8.96
C THR A 564 37.90 -0.84 7.63
N LEU A 565 38.04 0.48 7.60
CA LEU A 565 37.88 1.25 6.37
C LEU A 565 38.86 0.79 5.29
N ASP A 566 40.09 0.44 5.66
CA ASP A 566 41.10 -0.07 4.72
C ASP A 566 40.72 -1.46 4.16
N GLU A 567 40.20 -2.36 5.00
CA GLU A 567 39.68 -3.64 4.54
C GLU A 567 38.48 -3.46 3.60
N ALA A 568 37.58 -2.53 3.93
CA ALA A 568 36.43 -2.22 3.11
C ALA A 568 36.83 -1.61 1.75
N ARG A 569 37.84 -0.73 1.73
CA ARG A 569 38.43 -0.18 0.50
C ARG A 569 39.15 -1.26 -0.32
N ALA A 570 39.84 -2.19 0.32
CA ALA A 570 40.48 -3.32 -0.37
C ALA A 570 39.43 -4.27 -1.02
N ASN A 571 38.23 -4.33 -0.47
CA ASN A 571 37.08 -5.10 -1.01
C ASN A 571 36.07 -4.19 -1.75
N ALA A 572 36.55 -3.11 -2.39
CA ALA A 572 35.69 -2.20 -3.15
C ALA A 572 35.03 -2.91 -4.34
N PHE A 573 33.94 -2.35 -4.83
CA PHE A 573 33.30 -2.82 -6.04
C PHE A 573 34.26 -2.65 -7.23
N PRO A 574 34.51 -3.70 -8.03
CA PRO A 574 35.41 -3.62 -9.17
C PRO A 574 34.76 -2.80 -10.30
N TYR A 575 35.44 -1.76 -10.73
CA TYR A 575 35.00 -0.96 -11.87
C TYR A 575 35.26 -1.68 -13.19
N ASP A 576 34.23 -1.85 -14.02
CA ASP A 576 34.36 -2.36 -15.38
C ASP A 576 34.33 -1.21 -16.39
N PRO A 577 35.44 -0.91 -17.09
CA PRO A 577 35.46 0.16 -18.10
C PRO A 577 34.43 -0.05 -19.24
N ALA A 578 34.00 -1.28 -19.51
CA ALA A 578 33.00 -1.57 -20.51
C ALA A 578 31.57 -1.11 -20.09
N GLY A 579 31.35 -0.87 -18.79
CA GLY A 579 30.12 -0.32 -18.26
C GLY A 579 30.08 1.21 -18.21
N GLN A 580 31.16 1.90 -18.56
CA GLN A 580 31.22 3.37 -18.53
C GLN A 580 30.28 3.97 -19.56
N ALA A 581 29.44 4.92 -19.13
CA ALA A 581 28.55 5.65 -20.05
C ALA A 581 29.36 6.57 -20.96
N ALA A 582 28.92 6.71 -22.20
CA ALA A 582 29.49 7.70 -23.11
C ALA A 582 29.31 9.13 -22.55
N PRO A 583 30.13 10.11 -22.97
CA PRO A 583 29.90 11.50 -22.61
C PRO A 583 28.47 11.96 -22.94
N PRO A 584 27.83 12.80 -22.07
CA PRO A 584 26.49 13.28 -22.34
C PRO A 584 26.34 13.95 -23.69
N ALA A 585 25.20 13.69 -24.34
CA ALA A 585 24.85 14.34 -25.61
C ALA A 585 24.69 15.87 -25.42
N TYR A 586 24.17 16.27 -24.24
CA TYR A 586 23.97 17.67 -23.88
C TYR A 586 24.53 17.96 -22.49
N PRO A 587 25.85 18.20 -22.35
CA PRO A 587 26.47 18.52 -21.08
C PRO A 587 26.07 19.91 -20.56
N GLY A 588 26.18 20.14 -19.27
CA GLY A 588 25.89 21.42 -18.60
C GLY A 588 24.55 21.46 -17.90
N LEU A 589 24.01 22.67 -17.68
CA LEU A 589 22.76 22.89 -16.96
C LEU A 589 21.57 22.94 -17.90
N HIS A 590 20.47 22.28 -17.50
CA HIS A 590 19.20 22.27 -18.18
C HIS A 590 18.09 22.64 -17.19
N HIS A 591 17.26 23.64 -17.57
CA HIS A 591 16.17 24.14 -16.76
C HIS A 591 14.83 23.82 -17.43
N PHE A 592 13.90 23.27 -16.67
CA PHE A 592 12.53 22.97 -17.06
C PHE A 592 11.60 23.83 -16.21
N GLY A 593 11.09 24.93 -16.78
CA GLY A 593 10.22 25.88 -16.07
C GLY A 593 8.79 25.37 -15.91
N GLU A 594 8.37 24.43 -16.72
CA GLU A 594 7.08 23.74 -16.66
C GLU A 594 7.22 22.36 -17.29
N TRP A 595 6.65 21.34 -16.67
CA TRP A 595 6.57 19.98 -17.19
C TRP A 595 5.10 19.54 -17.29
N PRO A 596 4.69 18.78 -18.35
CA PRO A 596 3.30 18.36 -18.49
C PRO A 596 2.85 17.46 -17.34
N LEU A 597 1.86 17.89 -16.58
CA LEU A 597 1.33 17.11 -15.44
C LEU A 597 0.74 15.76 -15.85
N LYS A 598 0.25 15.65 -17.09
CA LYS A 598 -0.27 14.37 -17.63
C LYS A 598 0.79 13.28 -17.69
N ASP A 599 2.02 13.65 -18.05
CA ASP A 599 3.14 12.70 -18.13
C ASP A 599 3.50 12.21 -16.71
N LEU A 600 3.43 13.12 -15.74
CA LEU A 600 3.69 12.77 -14.35
C LEU A 600 2.58 11.88 -13.78
N LYS A 601 1.31 12.18 -14.07
CA LYS A 601 0.16 11.35 -13.63
C LYS A 601 0.32 9.90 -14.07
N ALA A 602 0.77 9.68 -15.31
CA ALA A 602 0.94 8.35 -15.91
C ALA A 602 2.05 7.51 -15.23
N SER A 603 3.02 8.18 -14.58
CA SER A 603 4.21 7.53 -14.01
C SER A 603 4.19 7.45 -12.48
N ILE A 604 3.05 7.73 -11.83
CA ILE A 604 2.93 7.67 -10.37
C ILE A 604 3.09 6.23 -9.86
N ASP A 605 3.99 6.03 -8.88
CA ASP A 605 3.93 4.87 -7.98
C ASP A 605 2.91 5.13 -6.88
N TRP A 606 1.82 4.35 -6.92
CA TRP A 606 0.71 4.48 -5.98
C TRP A 606 0.93 3.74 -4.66
N THR A 607 1.88 2.83 -4.57
CA THR A 607 2.13 2.07 -3.34
C THR A 607 2.49 2.95 -2.14
N PRO A 608 3.40 3.94 -2.26
CA PRO A 608 3.69 4.85 -1.15
C PRO A 608 2.52 5.77 -0.78
N PHE A 609 1.65 6.11 -1.75
CA PHE A 609 0.43 6.87 -1.49
C PHE A 609 -0.48 6.14 -0.49
N PHE A 610 -0.78 4.87 -0.75
CA PHE A 610 -1.61 4.07 0.17
C PHE A 610 -0.96 3.89 1.55
N ARG A 611 0.35 3.73 1.59
CA ARG A 611 1.09 3.63 2.86
C ARG A 611 1.01 4.90 3.70
N ALA A 612 1.02 6.09 3.08
CA ALA A 612 0.84 7.36 3.78
C ALA A 612 -0.52 7.44 4.48
N TRP A 613 -1.54 6.74 3.97
CA TRP A 613 -2.86 6.60 4.54
C TRP A 613 -3.04 5.35 5.42
N GLU A 614 -1.92 4.75 5.87
CA GLU A 614 -1.89 3.53 6.72
C GLU A 614 -2.64 2.33 6.11
N LEU A 615 -2.79 2.29 4.79
CA LEU A 615 -3.35 1.15 4.08
C LEU A 615 -2.22 0.19 3.67
N ALA A 616 -2.25 -1.02 4.23
CA ALA A 616 -1.24 -2.04 3.97
C ALA A 616 -1.50 -2.76 2.64
N GLY A 617 -0.52 -2.78 1.76
CA GLY A 617 -0.58 -3.47 0.47
C GLY A 617 0.27 -2.77 -0.59
N THR A 618 0.32 -3.36 -1.77
CA THR A 618 1.02 -2.82 -2.94
C THR A 618 0.03 -2.57 -4.07
N TYR A 619 0.19 -1.45 -4.78
CA TYR A 619 -0.63 -1.16 -5.96
C TYR A 619 -0.14 -2.02 -7.15
N PRO A 620 -1.04 -2.55 -8.02
CA PRO A 620 -2.50 -2.41 -7.95
C PRO A 620 -3.20 -3.41 -7.02
N ALA A 621 -2.52 -4.42 -6.50
CA ALA A 621 -3.11 -5.50 -5.72
C ALA A 621 -3.87 -5.02 -4.46
N ILE A 622 -3.48 -3.90 -3.87
CA ILE A 622 -4.16 -3.32 -2.71
C ILE A 622 -5.63 -2.96 -3.00
N LEU A 623 -5.95 -2.59 -4.23
CA LEU A 623 -7.33 -2.26 -4.63
C LEU A 623 -8.28 -3.45 -4.52
N ASP A 624 -7.72 -4.65 -4.52
CA ASP A 624 -8.42 -5.92 -4.47
C ASP A 624 -8.27 -6.62 -3.13
N ASP A 625 -7.57 -5.98 -2.19
CA ASP A 625 -7.40 -6.54 -0.86
C ASP A 625 -8.76 -6.70 -0.16
N PRO A 626 -9.06 -7.87 0.41
CA PRO A 626 -10.37 -8.16 0.99
C PRO A 626 -10.66 -7.33 2.25
N VAL A 627 -9.64 -6.77 2.89
CA VAL A 627 -9.78 -5.98 4.12
C VAL A 627 -9.75 -4.49 3.83
N VAL A 628 -8.72 -4.03 3.12
CA VAL A 628 -8.50 -2.60 2.86
C VAL A 628 -8.95 -2.16 1.47
N GLY A 629 -9.28 -3.09 0.57
CA GLY A 629 -9.52 -2.79 -0.85
C GLY A 629 -10.65 -1.80 -1.10
N GLU A 630 -11.76 -1.86 -0.35
CA GLU A 630 -12.84 -0.88 -0.48
C GLU A 630 -12.35 0.54 -0.14
N SER A 631 -11.67 0.68 1.00
CA SER A 631 -11.11 1.97 1.42
C SER A 631 -10.02 2.45 0.45
N ALA A 632 -9.19 1.52 -0.07
CA ALA A 632 -8.17 1.85 -1.05
C ALA A 632 -8.78 2.33 -2.37
N ARG A 633 -9.85 1.68 -2.88
CA ARG A 633 -10.56 2.13 -4.08
C ARG A 633 -11.19 3.51 -3.92
N ASN A 634 -11.87 3.75 -2.79
CA ASN A 634 -12.51 5.05 -2.52
C ASN A 634 -11.46 6.16 -2.43
N LEU A 635 -10.37 5.91 -1.70
CA LEU A 635 -9.26 6.85 -1.60
C LEU A 635 -8.59 7.08 -2.98
N PHE A 636 -8.44 6.03 -3.77
CA PHE A 636 -7.86 6.11 -5.11
C PHE A 636 -8.76 6.91 -6.06
N ALA A 637 -10.09 6.72 -5.99
CA ALA A 637 -11.05 7.50 -6.77
C ALA A 637 -11.00 8.99 -6.40
N ASP A 638 -11.01 9.32 -5.11
CA ASP A 638 -10.86 10.69 -4.61
C ASP A 638 -9.53 11.31 -5.10
N ALA A 639 -8.44 10.52 -5.10
CA ALA A 639 -7.12 10.94 -5.60
C ALA A 639 -7.11 11.19 -7.11
N GLN A 640 -7.77 10.34 -7.90
CA GLN A 640 -7.89 10.52 -9.35
C GLN A 640 -8.70 11.77 -9.69
N GLU A 641 -9.83 11.99 -9.00
CA GLU A 641 -10.67 13.18 -9.18
C GLU A 641 -9.89 14.46 -8.86
N MET A 642 -9.18 14.49 -7.73
CA MET A 642 -8.36 15.64 -7.37
C MET A 642 -7.21 15.86 -8.36
N LEU A 643 -6.55 14.81 -8.86
CA LEU A 643 -5.51 14.92 -9.89
C LEU A 643 -6.07 15.47 -11.21
N ASP A 644 -7.26 15.03 -11.62
CA ASP A 644 -7.88 15.53 -12.85
C ASP A 644 -8.25 17.01 -12.73
N GLN A 645 -8.78 17.43 -11.58
CA GLN A 645 -9.03 18.84 -11.29
C GLN A 645 -7.72 19.64 -11.24
N LEU A 646 -6.70 19.15 -10.55
CA LEU A 646 -5.38 19.77 -10.43
C LEU A 646 -4.74 20.01 -11.82
N ILE A 647 -4.89 19.06 -12.73
CA ILE A 647 -4.40 19.15 -14.11
C ILE A 647 -5.23 20.13 -14.93
N ALA A 648 -6.57 20.03 -14.85
CA ALA A 648 -7.49 20.85 -15.64
C ALA A 648 -7.40 22.34 -15.26
N GLU A 649 -7.29 22.63 -13.97
CA GLU A 649 -7.24 24.00 -13.41
C GLU A 649 -5.81 24.51 -13.22
N ARG A 650 -4.80 23.70 -13.51
CA ARG A 650 -3.38 24.04 -13.37
C ARG A 650 -3.02 24.54 -11.97
N TRP A 651 -3.40 23.81 -10.95
CA TRP A 651 -3.13 24.18 -9.56
C TRP A 651 -1.64 24.23 -9.22
N VAL A 652 -0.84 23.41 -9.90
CA VAL A 652 0.59 23.29 -9.61
C VAL A 652 1.43 23.37 -10.87
N THR A 653 2.67 23.78 -10.70
CA THR A 653 3.69 23.87 -11.74
C THR A 653 4.90 23.03 -11.38
N PRO A 654 5.15 21.89 -12.06
CA PRO A 654 6.37 21.12 -11.89
C PRO A 654 7.55 21.85 -12.51
N LYS A 655 8.64 22.03 -11.74
CA LYS A 655 9.89 22.66 -12.20
C LYS A 655 11.08 21.79 -11.89
N ALA A 656 12.08 21.80 -12.77
CA ALA A 656 13.30 21.02 -12.56
C ALA A 656 14.55 21.73 -13.07
N THR A 657 15.66 21.34 -12.47
CA THR A 657 17.00 21.63 -13.00
C THR A 657 17.82 20.34 -13.01
N VAL A 658 18.49 20.08 -14.13
CA VAL A 658 19.46 19.00 -14.31
C VAL A 658 20.83 19.58 -14.65
N GLY A 659 21.87 19.00 -14.09
CA GLY A 659 23.25 19.29 -14.47
C GLY A 659 23.99 18.01 -14.83
N LEU A 660 24.79 18.06 -15.90
CA LEU A 660 25.66 16.97 -16.36
C LEU A 660 27.09 17.49 -16.49
N TRP A 661 28.00 16.98 -15.65
CA TRP A 661 29.33 17.55 -15.50
C TRP A 661 30.42 16.49 -15.62
N ARG A 662 31.60 16.93 -16.05
CA ARG A 662 32.82 16.11 -15.94
C ARG A 662 33.19 15.91 -14.49
N CYS A 663 33.65 14.72 -14.18
CA CYS A 663 34.11 14.38 -12.84
C CYS A 663 35.34 13.48 -12.89
N LYS A 664 35.96 13.30 -11.74
CA LYS A 664 37.03 12.33 -11.51
C LYS A 664 36.89 11.72 -10.11
N ARG A 665 37.29 10.48 -9.97
CA ARG A 665 37.31 9.80 -8.68
C ARG A 665 38.61 10.06 -7.92
N GLU A 666 38.51 10.33 -6.61
CA GLU A 666 39.65 10.36 -5.68
C GLU A 666 39.30 9.49 -4.45
N GLY A 667 39.66 8.20 -4.47
CA GLY A 667 39.29 7.25 -3.41
C GLY A 667 37.81 7.06 -3.29
N ASP A 668 37.19 7.44 -2.18
CA ASP A 668 35.75 7.42 -1.92
C ASP A 668 35.06 8.76 -2.24
N ASP A 669 35.79 9.71 -2.85
CA ASP A 669 35.25 11.00 -3.25
C ASP A 669 35.07 11.09 -4.76
N VAL A 670 34.12 11.91 -5.18
CA VAL A 670 33.99 12.36 -6.57
C VAL A 670 34.21 13.87 -6.64
N LEU A 671 35.16 14.28 -7.45
CA LEU A 671 35.42 15.69 -7.77
C LEU A 671 34.63 16.02 -9.03
N VAL A 672 33.77 17.01 -8.97
CA VAL A 672 32.86 17.44 -10.05
C VAL A 672 33.29 18.83 -10.54
N LEU A 673 33.48 18.99 -11.86
CA LEU A 673 33.79 20.27 -12.49
C LEU A 673 32.49 20.98 -12.88
N ALA A 674 31.96 21.79 -11.97
CA ALA A 674 30.80 22.63 -12.23
C ALA A 674 31.24 24.08 -12.55
N GLY A 675 31.02 24.49 -13.79
CA GLY A 675 31.62 25.74 -14.29
C GLY A 675 33.16 25.66 -14.39
N ASN A 676 33.85 26.49 -13.63
CA ASN A 676 35.34 26.54 -13.57
C ASN A 676 35.91 25.94 -12.27
N ASP A 677 35.06 25.57 -11.34
CA ASP A 677 35.44 25.12 -10.01
C ASP A 677 35.23 23.63 -9.79
N TRP A 678 36.19 23.00 -9.12
CA TRP A 678 36.05 21.61 -8.67
C TRP A 678 35.34 21.56 -7.33
N THR A 679 34.20 20.85 -7.30
CA THR A 679 33.42 20.58 -6.06
C THR A 679 33.66 19.14 -5.62
N ARG A 680 34.06 18.93 -4.37
CA ARG A 680 34.29 17.62 -3.78
C ARG A 680 32.96 17.07 -3.21
N LEU A 681 32.57 15.86 -3.61
CA LEU A 681 31.47 15.09 -3.09
C LEU A 681 32.03 13.85 -2.38
N PRO A 682 32.20 13.85 -1.07
CA PRO A 682 32.64 12.69 -0.33
C PRO A 682 31.47 11.73 -0.09
N PHE A 683 31.68 10.48 -0.47
CA PHE A 683 30.71 9.40 -0.24
C PHE A 683 31.20 8.46 0.86
N LEU A 684 30.24 7.66 1.38
CA LEU A 684 30.50 6.66 2.40
C LEU A 684 30.56 5.27 1.77
N ARG A 685 31.43 4.44 2.33
CA ARG A 685 31.61 3.06 1.94
C ARG A 685 30.91 2.14 2.93
N GLN A 686 30.33 1.05 2.44
CA GLN A 686 29.84 -0.01 3.30
C GLN A 686 30.98 -0.62 4.11
N GLN A 687 30.81 -0.75 5.45
CA GLN A 687 31.81 -1.39 6.32
C GLN A 687 31.30 -2.70 6.97
N VAL A 688 30.02 -3.03 6.83
CA VAL A 688 29.53 -4.34 7.30
C VAL A 688 30.28 -5.43 6.54
N LYS A 689 30.94 -6.36 7.28
CA LYS A 689 31.66 -7.49 6.68
C LYS A 689 30.77 -8.26 5.70
N LYS A 690 31.30 -8.52 4.55
CA LYS A 690 30.60 -9.20 3.47
C LYS A 690 31.03 -10.67 3.37
N ARG A 691 30.13 -11.48 2.81
CA ARG A 691 30.49 -12.85 2.40
C ARG A 691 31.44 -12.79 1.20
N GLU A 692 32.24 -13.83 1.01
CA GLU A 692 33.13 -13.96 -0.13
C GLU A 692 32.42 -13.70 -1.48
N GLY A 693 33.02 -12.91 -2.34
CA GLY A 693 32.44 -12.49 -3.63
C GLY A 693 31.45 -11.30 -3.55
N ARG A 694 31.25 -10.69 -2.38
CA ARG A 694 30.41 -9.49 -2.22
C ARG A 694 31.26 -8.28 -1.85
N ALA A 695 31.19 -7.21 -2.65
CA ALA A 695 31.95 -5.97 -2.43
C ALA A 695 31.37 -5.07 -1.33
N ASN A 696 32.22 -4.28 -0.72
CA ASN A 696 31.87 -3.16 0.14
C ASN A 696 31.71 -1.89 -0.73
N MET A 697 30.52 -1.61 -1.19
CA MET A 697 30.22 -0.60 -2.20
C MET A 697 30.31 0.83 -1.65
N CYS A 698 30.74 1.75 -2.50
CA CYS A 698 30.67 3.18 -2.35
C CYS A 698 30.15 3.78 -3.66
N LEU A 699 29.39 4.89 -3.62
CA LEU A 699 28.92 5.53 -4.86
C LEU A 699 30.06 5.95 -5.79
N ALA A 700 31.21 6.32 -5.22
CA ALA A 700 32.40 6.65 -6.00
C ALA A 700 32.93 5.47 -6.85
N ASP A 701 32.60 4.22 -6.51
CA ASP A 701 33.01 3.05 -7.26
C ASP A 701 32.43 2.99 -8.68
N PHE A 702 31.33 3.72 -8.91
CA PHE A 702 30.67 3.80 -10.23
C PHE A 702 31.24 4.93 -11.11
N ILE A 703 32.30 5.59 -10.68
CA ILE A 703 33.05 6.58 -11.46
C ILE A 703 34.41 5.97 -11.81
N SER A 704 34.88 6.24 -13.01
CA SER A 704 36.19 5.76 -13.51
C SER A 704 37.33 6.09 -12.52
N PRO A 705 38.13 5.09 -12.11
CA PRO A 705 39.30 5.31 -11.27
C PRO A 705 40.43 6.00 -12.02
N GLU A 706 40.40 5.99 -13.37
CA GLU A 706 41.43 6.56 -14.22
C GLU A 706 40.81 7.55 -15.22
N GLY A 707 41.36 8.77 -15.29
CA GLY A 707 40.91 9.79 -16.22
C GLY A 707 39.65 10.58 -15.79
N GLU A 708 38.93 11.10 -16.78
CA GLU A 708 37.70 11.85 -16.57
C GLU A 708 36.50 10.97 -16.87
N ASP A 709 35.43 11.20 -16.12
CA ASP A 709 34.12 10.55 -16.28
C ASP A 709 33.02 11.61 -16.16
N TRP A 710 31.76 11.18 -16.11
CA TRP A 710 30.62 12.07 -16.02
C TRP A 710 29.72 11.72 -14.86
N ILE A 711 29.17 12.74 -14.23
CA ILE A 711 28.17 12.63 -13.16
C ILE A 711 27.05 13.64 -13.44
N GLY A 712 25.83 13.27 -13.09
CA GLY A 712 24.72 14.20 -13.13
C GLY A 712 24.22 14.56 -11.74
N GLY A 713 23.39 15.62 -11.71
CA GLY A 713 22.62 16.00 -10.53
C GLY A 713 21.31 16.63 -10.94
N PHE A 714 20.33 16.59 -10.05
CA PHE A 714 19.01 17.15 -10.32
C PHE A 714 18.32 17.68 -9.07
N ALA A 715 17.38 18.58 -9.29
CA ALA A 715 16.38 18.98 -8.34
C ALA A 715 15.05 19.19 -9.07
N VAL A 716 13.96 18.65 -8.50
CA VAL A 716 12.58 18.82 -8.96
C VAL A 716 11.72 19.37 -7.84
N GLY A 717 10.73 20.20 -8.15
CA GLY A 717 9.77 20.74 -7.19
C GLY A 717 8.39 20.91 -7.81
N ILE A 718 7.36 20.70 -6.99
CA ILE A 718 5.94 20.92 -7.34
C ILE A 718 5.52 22.20 -6.63
N HIS A 719 5.22 23.26 -7.39
CA HIS A 719 4.93 24.59 -6.90
C HIS A 719 3.46 24.96 -7.07
N GLY A 720 2.93 25.84 -6.22
CA GLY A 720 1.59 26.43 -6.35
C GLY A 720 0.54 25.81 -5.44
N LEU A 721 0.89 24.99 -4.48
CA LEU A 721 -0.04 24.32 -3.57
C LEU A 721 -0.71 25.29 -2.57
N GLU A 722 0.00 26.34 -2.13
CA GLU A 722 -0.36 27.19 -1.00
C GLU A 722 -1.76 27.80 -1.08
N PRO A 723 -2.23 28.36 -2.23
CA PRO A 723 -3.58 28.94 -2.30
C PRO A 723 -4.69 27.89 -2.08
N HIS A 724 -4.46 26.66 -2.52
CA HIS A 724 -5.43 25.56 -2.39
C HIS A 724 -5.44 25.00 -0.96
N LEU A 725 -4.27 24.84 -0.35
CA LEU A 725 -4.15 24.45 1.05
C LEU A 725 -4.81 25.49 1.98
N GLU A 726 -4.61 26.79 1.71
CA GLU A 726 -5.26 27.85 2.49
C GLU A 726 -6.79 27.81 2.33
N ARG A 727 -7.29 27.56 1.12
CA ARG A 727 -8.74 27.37 0.87
C ARG A 727 -9.29 26.19 1.67
N PHE A 728 -8.58 25.06 1.72
CA PHE A 728 -9.01 23.88 2.47
C PHE A 728 -9.01 24.15 3.98
N LYS A 729 -8.03 24.88 4.51
CA LYS A 729 -8.03 25.32 5.91
C LYS A 729 -9.24 26.19 6.24
N GLN A 730 -9.55 27.19 5.40
CA GLN A 730 -10.68 28.08 5.60
C GLN A 730 -12.03 27.34 5.57
N THR A 731 -12.13 26.27 4.79
CA THR A 731 -13.33 25.42 4.70
C THR A 731 -13.32 24.24 5.68
N VAL A 732 -12.33 24.18 6.58
CA VAL A 732 -12.16 23.09 7.56
C VAL A 732 -12.17 21.71 6.88
N ASN A 733 -11.46 21.60 5.76
CA ASN A 733 -11.40 20.38 4.94
C ASN A 733 -10.02 19.72 5.03
N ASP A 734 -9.73 19.11 6.17
CA ASP A 734 -8.45 18.44 6.42
C ASP A 734 -8.23 17.25 5.48
N TYR A 735 -9.30 16.60 5.01
CA TYR A 735 -9.18 15.47 4.11
C TYR A 735 -8.54 15.88 2.78
N ASP A 736 -9.05 16.93 2.15
CA ASP A 736 -8.51 17.41 0.88
C ASP A 736 -7.13 18.08 1.06
N ASP A 737 -6.87 18.72 2.21
CA ASP A 737 -5.52 19.25 2.56
C ASP A 737 -4.48 18.12 2.58
N ILE A 738 -4.77 17.03 3.30
CA ILE A 738 -3.88 15.86 3.38
C ILE A 738 -3.75 15.17 2.02
N LEU A 739 -4.88 15.02 1.30
CA LEU A 739 -4.92 14.37 0.00
C LEU A 739 -4.07 15.12 -1.03
N LEU A 740 -4.21 16.46 -1.09
CA LEU A 740 -3.44 17.30 -2.01
C LEU A 740 -1.92 17.21 -1.72
N LYS A 741 -1.52 17.28 -0.46
CA LYS A 741 -0.13 17.13 -0.05
C LYS A 741 0.44 15.76 -0.45
N ALA A 742 -0.30 14.69 -0.17
CA ALA A 742 0.12 13.34 -0.52
C ALA A 742 0.24 13.16 -2.05
N LEU A 743 -0.65 13.76 -2.84
CA LEU A 743 -0.57 13.73 -4.29
C LEU A 743 0.60 14.57 -4.83
N ALA A 744 0.88 15.72 -4.25
CA ALA A 744 2.02 16.54 -4.63
C ALA A 744 3.35 15.82 -4.40
N ASP A 745 3.49 15.08 -3.31
CA ASP A 745 4.66 14.24 -3.06
C ASP A 745 4.79 13.13 -4.11
N ARG A 746 3.69 12.50 -4.51
CA ARG A 746 3.71 11.49 -5.58
C ARG A 746 4.07 12.09 -6.94
N LEU A 747 3.60 13.30 -7.22
CA LEU A 747 3.98 14.02 -8.46
C LEU A 747 5.47 14.38 -8.47
N ALA A 748 6.05 14.77 -7.32
CA ALA A 748 7.48 15.06 -7.23
C ALA A 748 8.35 13.81 -7.47
N GLU A 749 7.96 12.66 -6.88
CA GLU A 749 8.64 11.38 -7.11
C GLU A 749 8.48 10.90 -8.56
N SER A 750 7.27 10.98 -9.11
CA SER A 750 7.02 10.68 -10.52
C SER A 750 7.86 11.58 -11.44
N PHE A 751 7.99 12.88 -11.10
CA PHE A 751 8.81 13.81 -11.87
C PHE A 751 10.29 13.42 -11.84
N ALA A 752 10.81 13.02 -10.69
CA ALA A 752 12.18 12.52 -10.60
C ALA A 752 12.40 11.27 -11.48
N GLU A 753 11.40 10.39 -11.60
CA GLU A 753 11.45 9.19 -12.47
C GLU A 753 11.43 9.56 -13.95
N VAL A 754 10.45 10.37 -14.37
CA VAL A 754 10.31 10.81 -15.77
C VAL A 754 11.52 11.63 -16.21
N LEU A 755 12.03 12.50 -15.33
CA LEU A 755 13.24 13.28 -15.59
C LEU A 755 14.48 12.38 -15.73
N HIS A 756 14.56 11.30 -14.93
CA HIS A 756 15.66 10.33 -15.06
C HIS A 756 15.58 9.60 -16.42
N ALA A 757 14.38 9.22 -16.87
CA ALA A 757 14.22 8.66 -18.22
C ALA A 757 14.68 9.64 -19.30
N GLU A 758 14.31 10.92 -19.19
CA GLU A 758 14.75 11.98 -20.10
C GLU A 758 16.27 12.15 -20.11
N VAL A 759 16.90 12.06 -18.93
CA VAL A 759 18.36 12.07 -18.83
C VAL A 759 18.99 10.86 -19.51
N ARG A 760 18.53 9.66 -19.21
CA ARG A 760 19.08 8.41 -19.78
C ARG A 760 18.95 8.38 -21.31
N GLN A 761 17.80 8.76 -21.82
CA GLN A 761 17.47 8.59 -23.25
C GLN A 761 17.94 9.77 -24.10
N ARG A 762 17.91 11.01 -23.58
CA ARG A 762 18.14 12.20 -24.40
C ARG A 762 19.29 13.08 -23.90
N LEU A 763 19.26 13.56 -22.65
CA LEU A 763 20.26 14.54 -22.21
C LEU A 763 21.65 13.91 -22.07
N TRP A 764 21.72 12.76 -21.44
CA TRP A 764 22.93 11.97 -21.40
C TRP A 764 23.00 11.02 -22.59
N GLY A 765 21.93 10.27 -22.86
CA GLY A 765 21.79 9.46 -24.06
C GLY A 765 22.54 8.14 -24.00
N TYR A 766 22.69 7.52 -22.82
CA TYR A 766 23.37 6.22 -22.69
C TYR A 766 22.43 5.01 -22.78
N ALA A 767 21.13 5.21 -22.82
CA ALA A 767 20.13 4.16 -22.86
C ALA A 767 19.09 4.40 -23.98
N GLU A 768 18.70 3.35 -24.68
CA GLU A 768 17.67 3.38 -25.74
C GLU A 768 16.39 2.63 -25.34
N GLU A 769 16.30 2.16 -24.08
CA GLU A 769 15.17 1.36 -23.61
C GLU A 769 13.87 2.18 -23.48
N HIS A 770 12.74 1.55 -23.82
CA HIS A 770 11.39 2.01 -23.51
C HIS A 770 10.80 1.10 -22.45
N LEU A 771 10.81 1.55 -21.20
CA LEU A 771 10.37 0.77 -20.04
C LEU A 771 8.94 1.13 -19.66
N SER A 772 8.14 0.13 -19.31
CA SER A 772 6.83 0.35 -18.70
C SER A 772 6.96 0.95 -17.30
N ASN A 773 5.88 1.59 -16.78
CA ASN A 773 5.89 2.14 -15.44
C ASN A 773 6.25 1.09 -14.37
N GLU A 774 5.77 -0.14 -14.50
CA GLU A 774 6.12 -1.24 -13.61
C GLU A 774 7.62 -1.58 -13.65
N GLN A 775 8.23 -1.54 -14.83
CA GLN A 775 9.67 -1.77 -14.97
C GLN A 775 10.49 -0.61 -14.38
N LEU A 776 10.01 0.64 -14.51
CA LEU A 776 10.62 1.82 -13.89
C LEU A 776 10.56 1.71 -12.36
N ILE A 777 9.41 1.39 -11.79
CA ILE A 777 9.23 1.17 -10.34
C ILE A 777 10.14 0.05 -9.81
N ARG A 778 10.39 -0.98 -10.63
CA ARG A 778 11.30 -2.08 -10.32
C ARG A 778 12.76 -1.78 -10.65
N GLU A 779 13.08 -0.55 -11.01
CA GLU A 779 14.46 -0.10 -11.31
C GLU A 779 15.17 -0.96 -12.38
N LYS A 780 14.43 -1.33 -13.45
CA LYS A 780 14.96 -2.16 -14.55
C LYS A 780 15.64 -1.33 -15.64
N TYR A 781 16.38 -0.34 -15.24
CA TYR A 781 17.13 0.57 -16.11
C TYR A 781 18.62 0.57 -15.75
N ASP A 782 19.45 0.94 -16.70
CA ASP A 782 20.88 1.16 -16.48
C ASP A 782 21.10 2.53 -15.79
N GLY A 783 22.08 2.60 -14.90
CA GLY A 783 22.34 3.77 -14.09
C GLY A 783 21.49 3.85 -12.81
N ILE A 784 21.79 4.79 -11.94
CA ILE A 784 21.05 5.04 -10.69
C ILE A 784 20.92 6.54 -10.40
N ARG A 785 19.91 6.90 -9.57
CA ARG A 785 19.69 8.29 -9.10
C ARG A 785 19.68 8.40 -7.55
N PRO A 786 20.78 8.10 -6.88
CA PRO A 786 20.84 8.19 -5.42
C PRO A 786 20.67 9.62 -4.92
N ALA A 787 19.93 9.77 -3.81
CA ALA A 787 19.62 11.06 -3.21
C ALA A 787 20.24 11.20 -1.81
N PRO A 788 20.75 12.40 -1.44
CA PRO A 788 21.21 12.67 -0.08
C PRO A 788 20.09 12.53 0.95
N GLY A 789 20.33 11.70 1.98
CA GLY A 789 19.37 11.30 2.99
C GLY A 789 18.81 9.89 2.80
N TYR A 790 19.10 9.23 1.68
CA TYR A 790 18.69 7.87 1.37
C TYR A 790 19.80 6.85 1.68
N PRO A 791 19.49 5.54 1.74
CA PRO A 791 20.42 4.52 2.23
C PRO A 791 21.80 4.47 1.54
N ALA A 792 21.87 4.80 0.23
CA ALA A 792 23.14 4.81 -0.51
C ALA A 792 23.97 6.12 -0.30
N CYS A 793 23.28 7.19 0.10
CA CYS A 793 23.87 8.51 0.31
C CYS A 793 23.26 9.15 1.57
N PRO A 794 23.55 8.66 2.79
CA PRO A 794 22.78 9.01 3.97
C PRO A 794 22.99 10.46 4.48
N ASP A 795 24.04 11.14 4.05
CA ASP A 795 24.34 12.50 4.50
C ASP A 795 23.53 13.57 3.77
N HIS A 796 22.54 14.15 4.44
CA HIS A 796 21.77 15.29 3.94
C HIS A 796 22.60 16.54 3.65
N SER A 797 23.75 16.72 4.35
CA SER A 797 24.59 17.89 4.20
C SER A 797 25.34 17.99 2.86
N LEU A 798 25.16 17.01 1.97
CA LEU A 798 25.62 17.08 0.58
C LEU A 798 24.71 17.93 -0.31
N LYS A 799 23.44 18.16 0.09
CA LYS A 799 22.49 18.96 -0.70
C LYS A 799 22.99 20.39 -1.01
N PRO A 800 23.56 21.16 -0.07
CA PRO A 800 24.11 22.47 -0.39
C PRO A 800 25.16 22.46 -1.51
N ALA A 801 26.03 21.44 -1.54
CA ALA A 801 27.02 21.30 -2.61
C ALA A 801 26.34 20.99 -3.96
N LEU A 802 25.36 20.08 -3.97
CA LEU A 802 24.55 19.77 -5.15
C LEU A 802 23.82 21.02 -5.66
N PHE A 803 23.14 21.76 -4.79
CA PHE A 803 22.39 22.97 -5.13
C PHE A 803 23.32 24.06 -5.69
N LYS A 804 24.48 24.26 -5.10
CA LYS A 804 25.49 25.18 -5.63
C LYS A 804 25.90 24.81 -7.06
N MET A 805 26.06 23.54 -7.39
CA MET A 805 26.40 23.09 -8.73
C MET A 805 25.23 23.26 -9.72
N LEU A 806 23.98 23.07 -9.26
CA LEU A 806 22.77 23.24 -10.07
C LEU A 806 22.32 24.70 -10.24
N GLY A 807 22.86 25.63 -9.45
CA GLY A 807 22.47 27.04 -9.40
C GLY A 807 21.89 27.43 -8.04
N GLU A 808 21.58 28.72 -7.82
CA GLU A 808 21.15 29.23 -6.51
C GLU A 808 19.83 28.63 -6.01
N SER A 809 18.88 28.36 -6.94
CA SER A 809 17.56 27.76 -6.62
C SER A 809 17.15 26.81 -7.74
N PRO A 810 17.74 25.61 -7.82
CA PRO A 810 17.45 24.67 -8.90
C PRO A 810 16.01 24.17 -8.82
N GLY A 811 15.27 24.29 -9.95
CA GLY A 811 13.84 23.98 -9.97
C GLY A 811 12.99 24.86 -9.04
N GLU A 812 13.52 26.05 -8.69
CA GLU A 812 12.97 26.96 -7.66
C GLU A 812 12.84 26.32 -6.26
N VAL A 813 13.62 25.28 -6.01
CA VAL A 813 13.71 24.61 -4.69
C VAL A 813 14.78 25.28 -3.85
N THR A 814 14.49 25.49 -2.55
CA THR A 814 15.43 26.02 -1.56
C THR A 814 15.62 25.04 -0.42
N LEU A 815 16.64 25.28 0.42
CA LEU A 815 16.95 24.41 1.57
C LEU A 815 16.74 25.14 2.89
N THR A 816 16.19 24.45 3.87
CA THR A 816 16.20 24.90 5.27
C THR A 816 17.60 24.74 5.89
N GLU A 817 17.80 25.27 7.11
CA GLU A 817 19.03 25.09 7.87
C GLU A 817 19.40 23.62 8.15
N ASN A 818 18.39 22.71 8.19
CA ASN A 818 18.55 21.28 8.38
C ASN A 818 18.48 20.48 7.05
N PHE A 819 18.65 21.18 5.92
CA PHE A 819 18.70 20.58 4.58
C PHE A 819 17.38 19.93 4.11
N ALA A 820 16.23 20.29 4.71
CA ALA A 820 14.93 19.99 4.14
C ALA A 820 14.67 20.89 2.92
N MET A 821 13.94 20.40 1.93
CA MET A 821 13.63 21.13 0.71
C MET A 821 12.30 21.88 0.83
N LEU A 822 12.24 23.07 0.24
CA LEU A 822 11.07 23.90 0.07
C LEU A 822 10.86 24.20 -1.42
N PRO A 823 9.67 23.87 -2.02
CA PRO A 823 8.49 23.30 -1.38
C PRO A 823 8.76 21.88 -0.81
N THR A 824 7.86 21.40 0.05
CA THR A 824 7.97 20.07 0.67
C THR A 824 7.98 18.98 -0.38
N SER A 825 7.11 19.11 -1.40
CA SER A 825 7.02 18.18 -2.53
C SER A 825 8.13 18.42 -3.54
N ALA A 826 9.34 18.04 -3.15
CA ALA A 826 10.57 18.19 -3.94
C ALA A 826 11.49 16.98 -3.77
N VAL A 827 12.27 16.66 -4.82
CA VAL A 827 13.27 15.58 -4.82
C VAL A 827 14.57 16.12 -5.42
N SER A 828 15.72 15.74 -4.86
CA SER A 828 17.03 16.06 -5.44
C SER A 828 18.01 14.91 -5.27
N GLY A 829 18.91 14.73 -6.22
CA GLY A 829 19.87 13.64 -6.19
C GLY A 829 20.94 13.74 -7.25
N PHE A 830 21.70 12.66 -7.35
CA PHE A 830 22.78 12.51 -8.33
C PHE A 830 22.37 11.49 -9.41
N TYR A 831 23.01 11.53 -10.57
CA TYR A 831 22.91 10.51 -11.62
C TYR A 831 24.28 9.87 -11.85
N PHE A 832 24.31 8.55 -11.76
CA PHE A 832 25.46 7.72 -12.12
C PHE A 832 25.08 6.87 -13.32
N GLY A 833 25.77 7.08 -14.45
CA GLY A 833 25.42 6.44 -15.73
C GLY A 833 26.15 5.10 -15.98
N HIS A 834 26.99 4.62 -15.07
CA HIS A 834 27.65 3.33 -15.24
C HIS A 834 26.64 2.18 -15.26
N ARG A 835 26.73 1.27 -16.24
CA ARG A 835 25.74 0.18 -16.42
C ARG A 835 25.63 -0.74 -15.21
N ASP A 836 26.75 -1.02 -14.51
CA ASP A 836 26.75 -1.90 -13.34
C ASP A 836 26.43 -1.15 -12.04
N SER A 837 26.08 0.14 -12.11
CA SER A 837 25.67 0.88 -10.91
C SER A 837 24.36 0.31 -10.37
N GLN A 838 24.26 0.19 -9.06
CA GLN A 838 23.14 -0.40 -8.36
C GLN A 838 22.89 0.29 -7.03
N TYR A 839 21.63 0.27 -6.56
CA TYR A 839 21.31 0.79 -5.25
C TYR A 839 21.81 -0.15 -4.15
N PHE A 840 22.28 0.45 -3.06
CA PHE A 840 22.73 -0.26 -1.86
C PHE A 840 22.50 0.59 -0.61
N GLY A 841 22.55 0.01 0.57
CA GLY A 841 22.56 0.76 1.82
C GLY A 841 23.94 0.78 2.45
N VAL A 842 24.42 1.95 2.83
CA VAL A 842 25.70 2.10 3.60
C VAL A 842 25.57 1.37 4.94
N ALA A 843 24.40 1.40 5.56
CA ALA A 843 24.09 0.80 6.85
C ALA A 843 25.00 1.37 7.97
N LYS A 844 25.72 0.54 8.73
CA LYS A 844 26.57 0.98 9.83
C LYS A 844 28.00 1.23 9.39
N ILE A 845 28.62 2.27 9.94
CA ILE A 845 30.02 2.65 9.73
C ILE A 845 30.78 2.67 11.05
N GLY A 846 32.09 2.46 10.98
CA GLY A 846 33.00 2.51 12.11
C GLY A 846 33.49 3.93 12.41
N ARG A 847 34.12 4.07 13.57
CA ARG A 847 34.73 5.33 14.00
C ARG A 847 35.84 5.80 13.06
N ASP A 848 36.60 4.86 12.48
CA ASP A 848 37.66 5.09 11.49
C ASP A 848 37.11 5.81 10.24
N GLN A 849 35.97 5.36 9.70
CA GLN A 849 35.36 6.03 8.56
C GLN A 849 34.73 7.38 8.94
N LEU A 850 34.16 7.52 10.13
CA LEU A 850 33.65 8.79 10.61
C LEU A 850 34.75 9.86 10.67
N GLU A 851 35.94 9.53 11.21
CA GLU A 851 37.11 10.42 11.31
C GLU A 851 37.67 10.75 9.92
N ASP A 852 37.80 9.76 9.05
CA ASP A 852 38.18 9.92 7.63
C ASP A 852 37.19 10.84 6.90
N TYR A 853 35.89 10.63 7.07
CA TYR A 853 34.85 11.43 6.45
C TYR A 853 34.88 12.89 6.94
N ALA A 854 35.00 13.10 8.25
CA ALA A 854 35.16 14.44 8.83
C ALA A 854 36.37 15.20 8.24
N GLY A 855 37.49 14.51 8.08
CA GLY A 855 38.68 15.06 7.42
C GLY A 855 38.42 15.42 5.96
N ARG A 856 37.81 14.56 5.18
CA ARG A 856 37.48 14.82 3.76
C ARG A 856 36.47 15.97 3.59
N ARG A 857 35.57 16.15 4.57
CA ARG A 857 34.58 17.24 4.64
C ARG A 857 35.15 18.53 5.17
N SER A 858 36.35 18.51 5.81
CA SER A 858 36.95 19.64 6.52
C SER A 858 36.03 20.18 7.65
N VAL A 859 35.41 19.28 8.39
CA VAL A 859 34.55 19.57 9.54
C VAL A 859 35.05 18.85 10.79
N SER A 860 34.56 19.23 11.97
CA SER A 860 34.88 18.49 13.19
C SER A 860 34.21 17.10 13.19
N VAL A 861 34.80 16.15 13.93
CA VAL A 861 34.27 14.81 14.07
C VAL A 861 32.86 14.86 14.70
N GLU A 862 32.61 15.72 15.65
CA GLU A 862 31.32 15.93 16.29
C GLU A 862 30.25 16.42 15.29
N GLN A 863 30.66 17.26 14.32
CA GLN A 863 29.76 17.72 13.27
C GLN A 863 29.41 16.57 12.31
N ALA A 864 30.41 15.79 11.89
CA ALA A 864 30.17 14.60 11.06
C ALA A 864 29.32 13.55 11.79
N GLU A 865 29.56 13.38 13.11
CA GLU A 865 28.76 12.49 13.97
C GLU A 865 27.29 12.89 13.99
N ARG A 866 26.95 14.18 14.06
CA ARG A 866 25.57 14.65 13.99
C ARG A 866 24.91 14.27 12.67
N TRP A 867 25.59 14.47 11.53
CA TRP A 867 25.04 14.18 10.22
C TRP A 867 24.85 12.68 9.96
N LEU A 868 25.73 11.84 10.51
CA LEU A 868 25.79 10.41 10.26
C LEU A 868 25.31 9.55 11.44
N ARG A 869 24.70 10.17 12.44
CA ARG A 869 24.29 9.49 13.68
C ARG A 869 23.50 8.20 13.47
N PRO A 870 22.53 8.10 12.54
CA PRO A 870 21.82 6.85 12.28
C PRO A 870 22.72 5.73 11.74
N ASN A 871 23.86 6.07 11.18
CA ASN A 871 24.82 5.12 10.62
C ASN A 871 25.89 4.69 11.63
N LEU A 872 25.97 5.34 12.78
CA LEU A 872 26.89 4.99 13.88
C LEU A 872 26.25 3.97 14.84
N ASP A 873 27.09 3.18 15.51
CA ASP A 873 26.63 2.19 16.52
C ASP A 873 26.28 2.81 17.87
#